data_19502c4a11cd85111b8fe4e0b28dbb5b
#
_entry.id   19502c4a11cd85111b8fe4e0b28dbb5b
#
_cell.length_a   1.000
_cell.length_b   1.000
_cell.length_c   1.000
_cell.angle_alpha   90.00
_cell.angle_beta   90.00
_cell.angle_gamma   90.00
#
_symmetry.space_group_name_H-M   'P 1'
#
loop_
_entity.id
_entity.type
_entity.pdbx_description
1 polymer ?
#
loop_
_entity_poly.entity_id
_entity_poly.type
_entity_poly.pdbx_seq_one_letter_code
_entity_poly.pdbx_strand_id
1 'polypeptide(L)'
;MSSRRSFACLLLGLTSLLLALVVAGPAASQDFVTSATIAGDASAAPVDPAQDPWLREQAPVVAKPVEISQERVAAAWQGAPETDHARAAALRRARLEFGLGDLVAPATVIAAGATEEAPEVRAALARDLAPGVPARQIDHAIALFRAGDTGAATLAVGDAGLAFASNLIAQLWWVENAAFVLLVCLLGASFALFVLSAILVWSHAAHDLGDLLGEHTPVFARHAALAAWVLAPFALGEGLLGLAVAFFTVGFWYGNARQRNALVMAAILFVVAVHPVAQLSALTSELVEGDRVVSSTLRVLADQASAADLEILEAASSEDAVAAHALVYRDRRYGLMESSRERLLAIVETHPSDYVALANLGNLEHRRGNLPGAIDYYERAAAVEYDATLLFDLSQAYAGAFRMEEYEATLERAQVVDDEAVAALSNLGESSLVADLGFPMFQLRERFAANLLGAEGESYVVDLIAPGLLAGVWYVTAGIFAVVALLGVLVADRWDHSSTCSRCGHRICNRCEETVWSSEICEDCHHLFQYPEATDPSLRMARMQALSEREALFDKVWLSLSLGIPGMAGFAAKRPDLSMMGLLLFSWVVATIAWPSGPFEDPQLMGFAAWVAFAIPGFVAAFAYAGVVLLGLIVRKSR
;
A
#
# COMPACT_ATOMS: atom_id res chain seq x y z
N MET A 1 47.11 -0.02 -1.19
CA MET A 1 46.33 0.09 -2.45
C MET A 1 45.30 -1.03 -2.65
N SER A 2 45.44 -2.19 -2.01
CA SER A 2 44.51 -3.34 -2.21
C SER A 2 43.15 -3.20 -1.51
N SER A 3 43.06 -2.50 -0.38
CA SER A 3 41.79 -2.37 0.37
C SER A 3 40.72 -1.49 -0.30
N ARG A 4 41.10 -0.68 -1.30
CA ARG A 4 40.18 0.25 -1.99
C ARG A 4 39.32 -0.43 -3.06
N ARG A 5 39.84 -1.49 -3.71
CA ARG A 5 39.06 -2.27 -4.71
C ARG A 5 38.01 -3.15 -4.04
N SER A 6 38.32 -3.71 -2.88
CA SER A 6 37.37 -4.53 -2.10
C SER A 6 36.18 -3.73 -1.59
N PHE A 7 36.39 -2.46 -1.20
CA PHE A 7 35.34 -1.58 -0.71
C PHE A 7 34.31 -1.19 -1.80
N ALA A 8 34.78 -0.88 -3.01
CA ALA A 8 33.92 -0.56 -4.15
C ALA A 8 33.12 -1.79 -4.61
N CYS A 9 33.71 -2.98 -4.58
CA CYS A 9 33.02 -4.22 -4.95
C CYS A 9 31.93 -4.61 -3.91
N LEU A 10 32.19 -4.38 -2.63
CA LEU A 10 31.22 -4.67 -1.56
C LEU A 10 30.03 -3.69 -1.61
N LEU A 11 30.30 -2.43 -1.91
CA LEU A 11 29.27 -1.40 -2.06
C LEU A 11 28.41 -1.63 -3.34
N LEU A 12 29.03 -2.01 -4.44
CA LEU A 12 28.32 -2.40 -5.67
C LEU A 12 27.49 -3.69 -5.44
N GLY A 13 28.00 -4.63 -4.67
CA GLY A 13 27.28 -5.84 -4.27
C GLY A 13 26.05 -5.54 -3.41
N LEU A 14 26.16 -4.60 -2.47
CA LEU A 14 25.05 -4.21 -1.57
C LEU A 14 23.97 -3.39 -2.28
N THR A 15 24.36 -2.48 -3.17
CA THR A 15 23.39 -1.77 -4.02
C THR A 15 22.70 -2.71 -5.00
N SER A 16 23.42 -3.71 -5.52
CA SER A 16 22.85 -4.76 -6.37
C SER A 16 21.94 -5.70 -5.59
N LEU A 17 22.24 -6.01 -4.33
CA LEU A 17 21.40 -6.83 -3.46
C LEU A 17 20.10 -6.09 -3.06
N LEU A 18 20.18 -4.79 -2.75
CA LEU A 18 19.02 -3.94 -2.52
C LEU A 18 18.17 -3.80 -3.79
N LEU A 19 18.82 -3.64 -4.95
CA LEU A 19 18.13 -3.60 -6.24
C LEU A 19 17.51 -4.96 -6.59
N ALA A 20 18.20 -6.07 -6.31
CA ALA A 20 17.70 -7.43 -6.54
C ALA A 20 16.52 -7.77 -5.62
N LEU A 21 16.52 -7.33 -4.36
CA LEU A 21 15.37 -7.46 -3.45
C LEU A 21 14.16 -6.66 -3.92
N VAL A 22 14.38 -5.47 -4.48
CA VAL A 22 13.32 -4.62 -5.05
C VAL A 22 12.81 -5.17 -6.39
N VAL A 23 13.68 -5.75 -7.21
CA VAL A 23 13.31 -6.29 -8.55
C VAL A 23 12.73 -7.70 -8.46
N ALA A 24 13.11 -8.51 -7.47
CA ALA A 24 12.55 -9.85 -7.26
C ALA A 24 11.12 -9.84 -6.66
N GLY A 25 10.73 -8.74 -6.02
CA GLY A 25 9.41 -8.61 -5.40
C GLY A 25 8.22 -8.82 -6.35
N PRO A 26 8.17 -8.18 -7.54
CA PRO A 26 7.02 -8.32 -8.43
C PRO A 26 6.95 -9.67 -9.14
N ALA A 27 8.07 -10.37 -9.36
CA ALA A 27 8.06 -11.69 -9.99
C ALA A 27 7.55 -12.79 -9.03
N ALA A 28 7.85 -12.67 -7.75
CA ALA A 28 7.39 -13.62 -6.75
C ALA A 28 5.88 -13.50 -6.45
N SER A 29 5.31 -12.28 -6.55
CA SER A 29 3.88 -12.06 -6.32
C SER A 29 3.00 -12.54 -7.50
N GLN A 30 3.51 -12.45 -8.74
CA GLN A 30 2.78 -12.97 -9.91
C GLN A 30 2.76 -14.50 -9.97
N ASP A 31 3.84 -15.17 -9.58
CA ASP A 31 3.87 -16.63 -9.54
C ASP A 31 3.04 -17.22 -8.38
N PHE A 32 2.78 -16.47 -7.32
CA PHE A 32 1.99 -16.94 -6.19
C PHE A 32 0.49 -16.93 -6.46
N VAL A 33 -0.01 -16.01 -7.28
CA VAL A 33 -1.43 -15.95 -7.68
C VAL A 33 -1.74 -16.97 -8.79
N THR A 34 -0.75 -17.29 -9.66
CA THR A 34 -0.92 -18.26 -10.74
C THR A 34 -0.63 -19.71 -10.32
N SER A 35 0.11 -19.94 -9.22
CA SER A 35 0.46 -21.30 -8.75
C SER A 35 -0.62 -21.99 -7.91
N ALA A 36 -1.70 -21.29 -7.55
CA ALA A 36 -2.90 -21.88 -6.95
C ALA A 36 -3.81 -22.59 -7.98
N THR A 37 -3.45 -22.56 -9.26
CA THR A 37 -4.07 -23.43 -10.25
C THR A 37 -3.48 -24.83 -10.06
N ILE A 38 -4.24 -25.66 -9.38
CA ILE A 38 -4.08 -27.07 -9.12
C ILE A 38 -3.25 -27.74 -10.24
N ALA A 39 -2.04 -28.20 -9.91
CA ALA A 39 -1.36 -29.21 -10.68
C ALA A 39 -2.19 -30.52 -10.58
N GLY A 40 -3.24 -30.59 -11.34
CA GLY A 40 -3.95 -31.80 -11.63
C GLY A 40 -3.03 -32.68 -12.45
N ASP A 41 -2.63 -33.78 -11.86
CA ASP A 41 -1.81 -34.81 -12.45
C ASP A 41 -2.45 -35.29 -13.77
N ALA A 42 -1.90 -34.87 -14.90
CA ALA A 42 -2.43 -35.12 -16.24
C ALA A 42 -2.16 -36.57 -16.72
N SER A 43 -2.01 -37.52 -15.78
CA SER A 43 -1.76 -38.93 -16.09
C SER A 43 -2.85 -39.91 -15.66
N ALA A 44 -3.99 -39.42 -15.14
CA ALA A 44 -5.12 -40.33 -14.87
C ALA A 44 -5.94 -40.54 -16.16
N ALA A 45 -6.04 -41.76 -16.62
CA ALA A 45 -6.97 -42.14 -17.68
C ALA A 45 -8.40 -41.72 -17.33
N PRO A 46 -9.23 -41.33 -18.31
CA PRO A 46 -10.60 -40.90 -18.04
C PRO A 46 -11.34 -42.04 -17.33
N VAL A 47 -11.70 -41.81 -16.07
CA VAL A 47 -12.54 -42.71 -15.29
C VAL A 47 -13.94 -42.66 -15.88
N ASP A 48 -14.46 -43.82 -16.26
CA ASP A 48 -15.84 -43.95 -16.72
C ASP A 48 -16.81 -43.51 -15.59
N PRO A 49 -17.59 -42.44 -15.79
CA PRO A 49 -18.47 -41.89 -14.75
C PRO A 49 -19.55 -42.91 -14.28
N ALA A 50 -19.77 -43.98 -15.03
CA ALA A 50 -20.71 -45.04 -14.66
C ALA A 50 -20.18 -45.99 -13.57
N GLN A 51 -18.88 -45.92 -13.21
CA GLN A 51 -18.24 -46.83 -12.26
C GLN A 51 -17.89 -46.15 -10.92
N ASP A 52 -18.11 -44.82 -10.75
CA ASP A 52 -17.86 -44.14 -9.49
C ASP A 52 -19.06 -44.29 -8.54
N PRO A 53 -18.94 -44.99 -7.40
CA PRO A 53 -20.02 -45.18 -6.42
C PRO A 53 -20.54 -43.84 -5.83
N TRP A 54 -19.73 -42.79 -5.79
CA TRP A 54 -20.08 -41.48 -5.25
C TRP A 54 -20.98 -40.66 -6.17
N LEU A 55 -20.99 -40.94 -7.50
CA LEU A 55 -21.88 -40.30 -8.47
C LEU A 55 -23.27 -40.97 -8.53
N ARG A 56 -23.46 -42.13 -7.94
CA ARG A 56 -24.75 -42.84 -7.92
C ARG A 56 -25.70 -42.39 -6.80
N GLU A 57 -25.19 -41.74 -5.78
CA GLU A 57 -25.99 -41.39 -4.60
C GLU A 57 -26.52 -39.95 -4.60
N GLN A 58 -26.16 -39.17 -5.61
CA GLN A 58 -26.80 -37.87 -5.83
C GLN A 58 -28.14 -38.12 -6.57
N ALA A 59 -29.24 -38.06 -5.79
CA ALA A 59 -30.57 -37.95 -6.38
C ALA A 59 -30.54 -36.84 -7.46
N PRO A 60 -31.21 -37.03 -8.61
CA PRO A 60 -31.25 -36.00 -9.61
C PRO A 60 -31.81 -34.73 -8.93
N VAL A 61 -30.93 -33.77 -8.70
CA VAL A 61 -31.36 -32.41 -8.37
C VAL A 61 -32.21 -32.04 -9.58
N VAL A 62 -33.52 -32.01 -9.39
CA VAL A 62 -34.44 -31.44 -10.37
C VAL A 62 -33.97 -30.03 -10.59
N ALA A 63 -33.20 -29.83 -11.64
CA ALA A 63 -32.72 -28.51 -12.00
C ALA A 63 -33.95 -27.64 -12.10
N LYS A 64 -34.13 -26.69 -11.16
CA LYS A 64 -35.09 -25.61 -11.32
C LYS A 64 -34.87 -25.07 -12.73
N PRO A 65 -35.95 -24.83 -13.53
CA PRO A 65 -35.77 -24.30 -14.85
C PRO A 65 -34.88 -23.06 -14.73
N VAL A 66 -33.74 -23.10 -15.40
CA VAL A 66 -32.83 -21.94 -15.46
C VAL A 66 -33.65 -20.90 -16.21
N GLU A 67 -34.21 -19.96 -15.48
CA GLU A 67 -34.81 -18.77 -16.05
C GLU A 67 -33.68 -18.10 -16.85
N ILE A 68 -33.85 -18.02 -18.20
CA ILE A 68 -32.83 -17.41 -19.05
C ILE A 68 -32.87 -15.91 -18.75
N SER A 69 -32.17 -15.51 -17.73
CA SER A 69 -32.03 -14.14 -17.31
C SER A 69 -31.00 -13.46 -18.19
N GLN A 70 -31.39 -12.35 -18.82
CA GLN A 70 -30.42 -11.47 -19.46
C GLN A 70 -29.76 -10.61 -18.41
N GLU A 71 -28.44 -10.66 -18.37
CA GLU A 71 -27.66 -9.74 -17.55
C GLU A 71 -27.99 -8.29 -17.97
N ARG A 72 -28.43 -7.46 -17.00
CA ARG A 72 -29.04 -6.15 -17.25
C ARG A 72 -28.10 -5.15 -17.90
N VAL A 73 -26.82 -5.16 -17.47
CA VAL A 73 -25.79 -4.26 -18.01
C VAL A 73 -25.45 -4.65 -19.45
N ALA A 74 -25.32 -5.96 -19.76
CA ALA A 74 -25.06 -6.44 -21.08
C ALA A 74 -26.28 -6.19 -22.02
N ALA A 75 -27.50 -6.39 -21.53
CA ALA A 75 -28.71 -6.10 -22.28
C ALA A 75 -28.84 -4.61 -22.62
N ALA A 76 -28.56 -3.73 -21.64
CA ALA A 76 -28.59 -2.28 -21.88
C ALA A 76 -27.51 -1.84 -22.87
N TRP A 77 -26.30 -2.44 -22.79
CA TRP A 77 -25.22 -2.17 -23.74
C TRP A 77 -25.56 -2.62 -25.17
N GLN A 78 -26.07 -3.84 -25.31
CA GLN A 78 -26.39 -4.43 -26.64
C GLN A 78 -27.62 -3.82 -27.27
N GLY A 79 -28.62 -3.43 -26.47
CA GLY A 79 -29.86 -2.83 -26.95
C GLY A 79 -29.74 -1.35 -27.32
N ALA A 80 -28.67 -0.68 -26.89
CA ALA A 80 -28.47 0.73 -27.20
C ALA A 80 -27.86 0.95 -28.60
N PRO A 81 -28.14 2.09 -29.28
CA PRO A 81 -27.42 2.51 -30.47
C PRO A 81 -25.89 2.57 -30.22
N GLU A 82 -25.13 2.48 -31.33
CA GLU A 82 -23.64 2.38 -31.25
C GLU A 82 -22.92 3.68 -30.82
N THR A 83 -23.62 4.70 -30.37
CA THR A 83 -23.03 5.94 -29.87
C THR A 83 -22.74 5.84 -28.37
N ASP A 84 -21.63 6.44 -27.90
CA ASP A 84 -21.28 6.44 -26.49
C ASP A 84 -22.36 7.09 -25.62
N HIS A 85 -22.98 8.16 -26.12
CA HIS A 85 -24.10 8.84 -25.45
C HIS A 85 -25.31 7.93 -25.22
N ALA A 86 -25.73 7.20 -26.25
CA ALA A 86 -26.91 6.31 -26.16
C ALA A 86 -26.59 5.12 -25.23
N ARG A 87 -25.41 4.54 -25.34
CA ARG A 87 -24.94 3.46 -24.44
C ARG A 87 -24.87 3.94 -23.01
N ALA A 88 -24.26 5.09 -22.75
CA ALA A 88 -24.19 5.67 -21.42
C ALA A 88 -25.57 5.98 -20.84
N ALA A 89 -26.49 6.50 -21.62
CA ALA A 89 -27.87 6.76 -21.19
C ALA A 89 -28.60 5.48 -20.80
N ALA A 90 -28.53 4.42 -21.63
CA ALA A 90 -29.14 3.12 -21.34
C ALA A 90 -28.55 2.47 -20.09
N LEU A 91 -27.23 2.52 -19.95
CA LEU A 91 -26.53 1.98 -18.79
C LEU A 91 -26.83 2.77 -17.49
N ARG A 92 -26.87 4.10 -17.56
CA ARG A 92 -27.26 4.95 -16.43
C ARG A 92 -28.68 4.65 -15.98
N ARG A 93 -29.61 4.47 -16.93
CA ARG A 93 -30.98 4.03 -16.62
C ARG A 93 -30.99 2.69 -15.90
N ALA A 94 -30.30 1.67 -16.43
CA ALA A 94 -30.24 0.35 -15.80
C ALA A 94 -29.58 0.43 -14.40
N ARG A 95 -28.55 1.26 -14.23
CA ARG A 95 -27.90 1.48 -12.93
C ARG A 95 -28.87 2.01 -11.88
N LEU A 96 -29.65 3.04 -12.21
CA LEU A 96 -30.61 3.66 -11.30
C LEU A 96 -31.82 2.73 -11.05
N GLU A 97 -32.38 2.16 -12.11
CA GLU A 97 -33.59 1.30 -12.03
C GLU A 97 -33.35 0.06 -11.16
N PHE A 98 -32.17 -0.57 -11.24
CA PHE A 98 -31.88 -1.82 -10.54
C PHE A 98 -30.95 -1.63 -9.32
N GLY A 99 -30.69 -0.39 -8.90
CA GLY A 99 -29.81 -0.10 -7.78
C GLY A 99 -28.40 -0.69 -7.95
N LEU A 100 -27.92 -0.72 -9.20
CA LEU A 100 -26.56 -1.18 -9.49
C LEU A 100 -25.58 -0.09 -9.06
N GLY A 101 -24.50 -0.50 -8.41
CA GLY A 101 -23.44 0.42 -8.02
C GLY A 101 -22.69 1.01 -9.22
N ASP A 102 -21.44 1.33 -9.00
CA ASP A 102 -20.59 1.86 -10.05
C ASP A 102 -20.35 0.84 -11.17
N LEU A 103 -20.68 1.21 -12.40
CA LEU A 103 -20.48 0.38 -13.59
C LEU A 103 -19.05 0.59 -14.13
N VAL A 104 -18.06 0.10 -13.41
CA VAL A 104 -16.62 0.38 -13.65
C VAL A 104 -16.17 -0.07 -15.04
N ALA A 105 -16.47 -1.30 -15.44
CA ALA A 105 -16.02 -1.85 -16.71
C ALA A 105 -16.64 -1.11 -17.92
N PRO A 106 -17.97 -0.88 -18.01
CA PRO A 106 -18.54 -0.06 -19.06
C PRO A 106 -18.01 1.38 -19.09
N ALA A 107 -17.86 2.01 -17.93
CA ALA A 107 -17.28 3.35 -17.82
C ALA A 107 -15.85 3.40 -18.38
N THR A 108 -15.05 2.38 -18.11
CA THR A 108 -13.69 2.27 -18.65
C THR A 108 -13.68 2.14 -20.17
N VAL A 109 -14.58 1.33 -20.73
CA VAL A 109 -14.70 1.14 -22.18
C VAL A 109 -15.11 2.45 -22.87
N ILE A 110 -16.07 3.20 -22.30
CA ILE A 110 -16.49 4.51 -22.84
C ILE A 110 -15.35 5.53 -22.73
N ALA A 111 -14.65 5.60 -21.61
CA ALA A 111 -13.54 6.53 -21.44
C ALA A 111 -12.40 6.26 -22.44
N ALA A 112 -12.10 4.99 -22.71
CA ALA A 112 -11.05 4.55 -23.63
C ALA A 112 -11.50 4.54 -25.11
N GLY A 113 -12.81 4.71 -25.39
CA GLY A 113 -13.38 4.60 -26.73
C GLY A 113 -12.72 5.55 -27.74
N ALA A 114 -12.65 5.09 -28.99
CA ALA A 114 -12.10 5.85 -30.12
C ALA A 114 -13.22 6.45 -30.99
N THR A 115 -14.32 6.89 -30.38
CA THR A 115 -15.44 7.54 -31.09
C THR A 115 -15.09 8.97 -31.49
N GLU A 116 -15.90 9.57 -32.35
CA GLU A 116 -15.72 10.97 -32.77
C GLU A 116 -16.04 12.00 -31.66
N GLU A 117 -16.53 11.53 -30.50
CA GLU A 117 -16.83 12.40 -29.37
C GLU A 117 -15.56 12.96 -28.70
N ALA A 118 -15.66 14.19 -28.21
CA ALA A 118 -14.57 14.86 -27.54
C ALA A 118 -14.18 14.12 -26.23
N PRO A 119 -12.88 14.05 -25.90
CA PRO A 119 -12.40 13.33 -24.71
C PRO A 119 -13.06 13.76 -23.40
N GLU A 120 -13.38 15.06 -23.25
CA GLU A 120 -14.08 15.60 -22.08
C GLU A 120 -15.52 15.09 -21.97
N VAL A 121 -16.19 14.90 -23.08
CA VAL A 121 -17.56 14.34 -23.12
C VAL A 121 -17.52 12.87 -22.72
N ARG A 122 -16.61 12.08 -23.28
CA ARG A 122 -16.45 10.66 -22.91
C ARG A 122 -16.10 10.47 -21.44
N ALA A 123 -15.21 11.33 -20.92
CA ALA A 123 -14.85 11.30 -19.51
C ALA A 123 -16.04 11.66 -18.60
N ALA A 124 -16.87 12.62 -19.01
CA ALA A 124 -18.11 12.95 -18.30
C ALA A 124 -19.10 11.78 -18.29
N LEU A 125 -19.33 11.13 -19.45
CA LEU A 125 -20.19 9.95 -19.55
C LEU A 125 -19.69 8.79 -18.68
N ALA A 126 -18.38 8.54 -18.68
CA ALA A 126 -17.76 7.51 -17.84
C ALA A 126 -17.91 7.83 -16.34
N ARG A 127 -17.75 9.09 -15.95
CA ARG A 127 -17.99 9.55 -14.59
C ARG A 127 -19.45 9.31 -14.17
N ASP A 128 -20.41 9.63 -15.01
CA ASP A 128 -21.83 9.45 -14.71
C ASP A 128 -22.23 7.98 -14.53
N LEU A 129 -21.49 7.06 -15.15
CA LEU A 129 -21.69 5.61 -14.96
C LEU A 129 -21.06 5.06 -13.69
N ALA A 130 -19.98 5.67 -13.22
CA ALA A 130 -19.26 5.25 -12.02
C ALA A 130 -18.86 6.47 -11.15
N PRO A 131 -19.85 7.21 -10.61
CA PRO A 131 -19.61 8.46 -9.89
C PRO A 131 -18.88 8.25 -8.55
N GLY A 132 -19.03 7.09 -7.92
CA GLY A 132 -18.34 6.73 -6.68
C GLY A 132 -16.90 6.30 -6.88
N VAL A 133 -16.41 6.16 -8.12
CA VAL A 133 -15.02 5.78 -8.40
C VAL A 133 -14.14 7.01 -8.55
N PRO A 134 -13.21 7.28 -7.61
CA PRO A 134 -12.37 8.49 -7.63
C PRO A 134 -11.60 8.67 -8.93
N ALA A 135 -11.19 7.56 -9.54
CA ALA A 135 -10.47 7.56 -10.81
C ALA A 135 -11.25 8.21 -11.94
N ARG A 136 -12.55 7.98 -12.02
CA ARG A 136 -13.40 8.56 -13.09
C ARG A 136 -13.53 10.07 -12.92
N GLN A 137 -13.57 10.57 -11.70
CA GLN A 137 -13.54 12.01 -11.41
C GLN A 137 -12.20 12.62 -11.81
N ILE A 138 -11.08 11.95 -11.54
CA ILE A 138 -9.73 12.41 -11.94
C ILE A 138 -9.59 12.40 -13.46
N ASP A 139 -10.05 11.35 -14.16
CA ASP A 139 -10.02 11.29 -15.63
C ASP A 139 -10.80 12.44 -16.24
N HIS A 140 -11.98 12.75 -15.67
CA HIS A 140 -12.81 13.89 -16.08
C HIS A 140 -12.09 15.23 -15.82
N ALA A 141 -11.49 15.40 -14.64
CA ALA A 141 -10.70 16.60 -14.32
C ALA A 141 -9.54 16.82 -15.31
N ILE A 142 -8.83 15.75 -15.67
CA ILE A 142 -7.73 15.80 -16.64
C ILE A 142 -8.24 16.17 -18.04
N ALA A 143 -9.36 15.61 -18.45
CA ALA A 143 -9.95 15.93 -19.74
C ALA A 143 -10.39 17.40 -19.82
N LEU A 144 -11.03 17.93 -18.78
CA LEU A 144 -11.40 19.34 -18.65
C LEU A 144 -10.17 20.27 -18.65
N PHE A 145 -9.12 19.90 -17.91
CA PHE A 145 -7.88 20.65 -17.90
C PHE A 145 -7.23 20.75 -19.28
N ARG A 146 -7.22 19.63 -20.04
CA ARG A 146 -6.72 19.58 -21.42
C ARG A 146 -7.58 20.40 -22.38
N ALA A 147 -8.89 20.49 -22.15
CA ALA A 147 -9.82 21.34 -22.89
C ALA A 147 -9.68 22.85 -22.53
N GLY A 148 -8.89 23.18 -21.50
CA GLY A 148 -8.64 24.56 -21.05
C GLY A 148 -9.60 25.05 -19.96
N ASP A 149 -10.55 24.26 -19.52
CA ASP A 149 -11.46 24.60 -18.42
C ASP A 149 -10.86 24.23 -17.06
N THR A 150 -9.98 25.12 -16.58
CA THR A 150 -9.29 24.93 -15.30
C THR A 150 -10.22 25.05 -14.09
N GLY A 151 -11.32 25.79 -14.22
CA GLY A 151 -12.31 25.99 -13.15
C GLY A 151 -13.08 24.70 -12.89
N ALA A 152 -13.68 24.12 -13.93
CA ALA A 152 -14.40 22.86 -13.84
C ALA A 152 -13.44 21.69 -13.46
N ALA A 153 -12.20 21.69 -13.97
CA ALA A 153 -11.20 20.70 -13.59
C ALA A 153 -10.90 20.72 -12.08
N THR A 154 -10.81 21.90 -11.48
CA THR A 154 -10.56 22.02 -10.02
C THR A 154 -11.75 21.49 -9.21
N LEU A 155 -12.98 21.74 -9.63
CA LEU A 155 -14.17 21.19 -8.99
C LEU A 155 -14.20 19.66 -9.09
N ALA A 156 -13.93 19.10 -10.27
CA ALA A 156 -13.87 17.66 -10.48
C ALA A 156 -12.77 16.95 -9.61
N VAL A 157 -11.66 17.63 -9.31
CA VAL A 157 -10.68 17.13 -8.33
C VAL A 157 -11.28 17.12 -6.91
N GLY A 158 -12.08 18.12 -6.55
CA GLY A 158 -12.84 18.13 -5.29
C GLY A 158 -13.82 16.95 -5.22
N ASP A 159 -14.55 16.69 -6.29
CA ASP A 159 -15.47 15.55 -6.40
C ASP A 159 -14.74 14.20 -6.29
N ALA A 160 -13.53 14.10 -6.83
CA ALA A 160 -12.69 12.91 -6.65
C ALA A 160 -12.34 12.67 -5.16
N GLY A 161 -12.09 13.73 -4.40
CA GLY A 161 -11.86 13.64 -2.96
C GLY A 161 -13.10 13.15 -2.20
N LEU A 162 -14.29 13.64 -2.56
CA LEU A 162 -15.56 13.19 -1.98
C LEU A 162 -15.88 11.73 -2.37
N ALA A 163 -15.67 11.37 -3.63
CA ALA A 163 -15.81 9.99 -4.10
C ALA A 163 -14.86 9.04 -3.34
N PHE A 164 -13.60 9.44 -3.11
CA PHE A 164 -12.67 8.66 -2.30
C PHE A 164 -13.16 8.50 -0.86
N ALA A 165 -13.66 9.57 -0.24
CA ALA A 165 -14.15 9.53 1.14
C ALA A 165 -15.36 8.58 1.31
N SER A 166 -16.16 8.38 0.25
CA SER A 166 -17.33 7.49 0.25
C SER A 166 -17.01 6.05 -0.24
N ASN A 167 -15.92 5.83 -0.97
CA ASN A 167 -15.59 4.54 -1.59
C ASN A 167 -14.66 3.70 -0.73
N LEU A 168 -15.23 2.70 -0.04
CA LEU A 168 -14.47 1.78 0.83
C LEU A 168 -13.39 1.01 0.07
N ILE A 169 -13.70 0.53 -1.15
CA ILE A 169 -12.76 -0.27 -1.96
C ILE A 169 -11.52 0.56 -2.31
N ALA A 170 -11.73 1.82 -2.76
CA ALA A 170 -10.63 2.72 -3.07
C ALA A 170 -9.79 3.07 -1.83
N GLN A 171 -10.44 3.25 -0.66
CA GLN A 171 -9.74 3.50 0.61
C GLN A 171 -8.87 2.32 1.03
N LEU A 172 -9.41 1.10 0.98
CA LEU A 172 -8.68 -0.13 1.32
C LEU A 172 -7.47 -0.32 0.40
N TRP A 173 -7.69 -0.23 -0.90
CA TRP A 173 -6.62 -0.33 -1.89
C TRP A 173 -5.52 0.71 -1.65
N TRP A 174 -5.90 1.97 -1.37
CA TRP A 174 -4.90 3.01 -1.11
C TRP A 174 -4.12 2.77 0.18
N VAL A 175 -4.80 2.37 1.25
CA VAL A 175 -4.16 2.08 2.56
C VAL A 175 -3.19 0.90 2.42
N GLU A 176 -3.58 -0.17 1.77
CA GLU A 176 -2.75 -1.34 1.54
C GLU A 176 -1.47 -0.99 0.76
N ASN A 177 -1.63 -0.31 -0.37
CA ASN A 177 -0.51 0.12 -1.20
C ASN A 177 0.41 1.11 -0.47
N ALA A 178 -0.17 2.10 0.23
CA ALA A 178 0.59 3.07 1.00
C ALA A 178 1.35 2.43 2.17
N ALA A 179 0.71 1.50 2.87
CA ALA A 179 1.33 0.76 3.97
C ALA A 179 2.52 -0.07 3.47
N PHE A 180 2.38 -0.77 2.34
CA PHE A 180 3.47 -1.55 1.75
C PHE A 180 4.64 -0.66 1.29
N VAL A 181 4.35 0.43 0.57
CA VAL A 181 5.40 1.39 0.15
C VAL A 181 6.11 1.99 1.36
N LEU A 182 5.36 2.37 2.40
CA LEU A 182 5.92 2.88 3.64
C LEU A 182 6.80 1.83 4.34
N LEU A 183 6.35 0.58 4.41
CA LEU A 183 7.11 -0.55 4.95
C LEU A 183 8.46 -0.68 4.26
N VAL A 184 8.48 -0.77 2.93
CA VAL A 184 9.70 -0.90 2.13
C VAL A 184 10.63 0.31 2.33
N CYS A 185 10.08 1.53 2.36
CA CYS A 185 10.87 2.75 2.57
C CYS A 185 11.51 2.80 3.96
N LEU A 186 10.76 2.49 5.01
CA LEU A 186 11.27 2.53 6.38
C LEU A 186 12.31 1.43 6.63
N LEU A 187 12.04 0.20 6.18
CA LEU A 187 12.98 -0.92 6.29
C LEU A 187 14.25 -0.65 5.49
N GLY A 188 14.09 -0.29 4.21
CA GLY A 188 15.21 -0.05 3.31
C GLY A 188 16.12 1.08 3.79
N ALA A 189 15.55 2.22 4.19
CA ALA A 189 16.32 3.36 4.68
C ALA A 189 17.02 3.07 5.99
N SER A 190 16.32 2.44 6.95
CA SER A 190 16.90 2.10 8.26
C SER A 190 18.03 1.09 8.14
N PHE A 191 17.79 0.02 7.39
CA PHE A 191 18.79 -1.02 7.14
C PHE A 191 20.01 -0.46 6.40
N ALA A 192 19.80 0.36 5.36
CA ALA A 192 20.88 1.01 4.64
C ALA A 192 21.72 1.92 5.55
N LEU A 193 21.09 2.66 6.48
CA LEU A 193 21.82 3.49 7.44
C LEU A 193 22.67 2.65 8.39
N PHE A 194 22.15 1.51 8.87
CA PHE A 194 22.92 0.56 9.71
C PHE A 194 24.15 0.05 8.96
N VAL A 195 23.95 -0.43 7.74
CA VAL A 195 25.00 -0.96 6.87
C VAL A 195 26.05 0.10 6.56
N LEU A 196 25.65 1.29 6.10
CA LEU A 196 26.57 2.38 5.78
C LEU A 196 27.36 2.82 7.02
N SER A 197 26.70 2.96 8.17
CA SER A 197 27.37 3.33 9.43
C SER A 197 28.40 2.29 9.84
N ALA A 198 28.07 1.00 9.75
CA ALA A 198 28.99 -0.08 10.08
C ALA A 198 30.17 -0.16 9.09
N ILE A 199 29.94 0.03 7.79
CA ILE A 199 30.99 0.04 6.77
C ILE A 199 31.98 1.17 7.00
N LEU A 200 31.52 2.36 7.39
CA LEU A 200 32.38 3.51 7.66
C LEU A 200 33.35 3.25 8.84
N VAL A 201 32.94 2.47 9.82
CA VAL A 201 33.74 2.11 10.99
C VAL A 201 34.34 0.71 10.95
N TRP A 202 34.09 -0.04 9.85
CA TRP A 202 34.49 -1.45 9.71
C TRP A 202 35.94 -1.74 9.98
N SER A 203 36.86 -0.88 9.51
CA SER A 203 38.31 -1.07 9.70
C SER A 203 38.74 -0.93 11.16
N HIS A 204 38.01 -0.14 11.95
CA HIS A 204 38.26 0.02 13.39
C HIS A 204 37.75 -1.19 14.14
N ALA A 205 36.51 -1.62 13.88
CA ALA A 205 35.92 -2.79 14.50
C ALA A 205 36.74 -4.08 14.20
N ALA A 206 37.17 -4.25 12.94
CA ALA A 206 38.01 -5.40 12.58
C ALA A 206 39.39 -5.38 13.25
N HIS A 207 39.96 -4.20 13.46
CA HIS A 207 41.23 -4.07 14.18
C HIS A 207 41.05 -4.48 15.65
N ASP A 208 40.06 -3.89 16.34
CA ASP A 208 39.85 -4.11 17.75
C ASP A 208 39.45 -5.56 18.07
N LEU A 209 38.64 -6.18 17.16
CA LEU A 209 38.35 -7.62 17.23
C LEU A 209 39.63 -8.47 17.02
N GLY A 210 40.51 -8.05 16.12
CA GLY A 210 41.78 -8.71 15.87
C GLY A 210 42.69 -8.71 17.09
N ASP A 211 42.70 -7.62 17.86
CA ASP A 211 43.50 -7.55 19.10
C ASP A 211 42.99 -8.53 20.17
N LEU A 212 41.66 -8.77 20.22
CA LEU A 212 41.08 -9.80 21.09
C LEU A 212 41.43 -11.22 20.65
N LEU A 213 41.64 -11.44 19.34
CA LEU A 213 42.02 -12.75 18.78
C LEU A 213 43.52 -13.06 18.90
N GLY A 214 44.34 -12.04 19.19
CA GLY A 214 45.77 -12.15 19.40
C GLY A 214 46.60 -11.27 18.45
N GLU A 215 47.78 -10.81 18.92
CA GLU A 215 48.64 -9.84 18.22
C GLU A 215 49.08 -10.27 16.81
N HIS A 216 49.24 -11.57 16.59
CA HIS A 216 49.73 -12.11 15.32
C HIS A 216 48.61 -12.43 14.31
N THR A 217 47.34 -12.06 14.60
CA THR A 217 46.22 -12.33 13.68
C THR A 217 46.37 -11.56 12.38
N PRO A 218 46.44 -12.22 11.21
CA PRO A 218 46.56 -11.55 9.92
C PRO A 218 45.40 -10.61 9.66
N VAL A 219 45.66 -9.50 8.96
CA VAL A 219 44.62 -8.48 8.64
C VAL A 219 43.39 -9.10 7.94
N PHE A 220 43.61 -10.05 7.05
CA PHE A 220 42.49 -10.76 6.37
C PHE A 220 41.62 -11.51 7.40
N ALA A 221 42.24 -12.22 8.37
CA ALA A 221 41.51 -12.99 9.35
C ALA A 221 40.67 -12.10 10.28
N ARG A 222 41.14 -10.91 10.62
CA ARG A 222 40.39 -9.92 11.42
C ARG A 222 39.10 -9.48 10.70
N HIS A 223 39.19 -9.16 9.40
CA HIS A 223 38.04 -8.79 8.59
C HIS A 223 37.10 -9.97 8.39
N ALA A 224 37.63 -11.18 8.19
CA ALA A 224 36.81 -12.39 8.04
C ALA A 224 36.05 -12.73 9.33
N ALA A 225 36.72 -12.62 10.50
CA ALA A 225 36.07 -12.84 11.80
C ALA A 225 34.93 -11.84 12.06
N LEU A 226 35.15 -10.56 11.76
CA LEU A 226 34.10 -9.55 11.90
C LEU A 226 32.94 -9.83 10.94
N ALA A 227 33.22 -10.22 9.68
CA ALA A 227 32.18 -10.58 8.71
C ALA A 227 31.40 -11.82 9.18
N ALA A 228 32.08 -12.84 9.68
CA ALA A 228 31.45 -14.03 10.25
C ALA A 228 30.55 -13.68 11.43
N TRP A 229 31.01 -12.81 12.33
CA TRP A 229 30.21 -12.36 13.46
C TRP A 229 28.96 -11.59 13.02
N VAL A 230 29.08 -10.67 12.04
CA VAL A 230 27.94 -9.90 11.51
C VAL A 230 26.93 -10.80 10.79
N LEU A 231 27.41 -11.83 10.07
CA LEU A 231 26.56 -12.75 9.32
C LEU A 231 26.00 -13.90 10.18
N ALA A 232 26.56 -14.14 11.38
CA ALA A 232 26.14 -15.24 12.24
C ALA A 232 24.63 -15.23 12.58
N PRO A 233 24.00 -14.10 12.95
CA PRO A 233 22.57 -14.09 13.25
C PRO A 233 21.71 -14.52 12.05
N PHE A 234 22.09 -14.11 10.84
CA PHE A 234 21.41 -14.55 9.62
C PHE A 234 21.58 -16.05 9.37
N ALA A 235 22.79 -16.57 9.55
CA ALA A 235 23.08 -18.00 9.43
C ALA A 235 22.38 -18.86 10.50
N LEU A 236 22.06 -18.26 11.65
CA LEU A 236 21.29 -18.90 12.74
C LEU A 236 19.76 -18.82 12.53
N GLY A 237 19.29 -18.24 11.43
CA GLY A 237 17.88 -18.16 11.10
C GLY A 237 17.15 -16.91 11.61
N GLU A 238 17.87 -15.91 12.15
CA GLU A 238 17.26 -14.66 12.64
C GLU A 238 16.96 -13.65 11.52
N GLY A 239 17.14 -14.04 10.27
CA GLY A 239 16.75 -13.27 9.08
C GLY A 239 17.37 -11.87 8.99
N LEU A 240 16.62 -10.96 8.37
CA LEU A 240 17.03 -9.56 8.17
C LEU A 240 17.16 -8.80 9.51
N LEU A 241 16.32 -9.14 10.49
CA LEU A 241 16.37 -8.53 11.82
C LEU A 241 17.72 -8.79 12.51
N GLY A 242 18.21 -10.03 12.47
CA GLY A 242 19.50 -10.37 13.05
C GLY A 242 20.66 -9.61 12.39
N LEU A 243 20.63 -9.47 11.05
CA LEU A 243 21.58 -8.63 10.33
C LEU A 243 21.49 -7.15 10.72
N ALA A 244 20.27 -6.63 10.85
CA ALA A 244 20.04 -5.24 11.25
C ALA A 244 20.65 -4.94 12.63
N VAL A 245 20.41 -5.82 13.60
CA VAL A 245 20.99 -5.71 14.96
C VAL A 245 22.51 -5.79 14.92
N ALA A 246 23.09 -6.69 14.13
CA ALA A 246 24.55 -6.82 14.03
C ALA A 246 25.18 -5.56 13.42
N PHE A 247 24.66 -5.05 12.30
CA PHE A 247 25.15 -3.80 11.70
C PHE A 247 24.93 -2.58 12.60
N PHE A 248 23.76 -2.51 13.25
CA PHE A 248 23.47 -1.47 14.23
C PHE A 248 24.52 -1.48 15.35
N THR A 249 24.84 -2.66 15.91
CA THR A 249 25.83 -2.82 16.98
C THR A 249 27.19 -2.25 16.58
N VAL A 250 27.70 -2.64 15.41
CA VAL A 250 29.01 -2.15 14.92
C VAL A 250 28.96 -0.64 14.72
N GLY A 251 27.95 -0.13 14.03
CA GLY A 251 27.81 1.31 13.76
C GLY A 251 27.64 2.15 15.02
N PHE A 252 26.87 1.65 15.99
CA PHE A 252 26.58 2.36 17.23
C PHE A 252 27.78 2.43 18.20
N TRP A 253 28.52 1.34 18.35
CA TRP A 253 29.65 1.28 19.29
C TRP A 253 30.80 2.18 18.86
N TYR A 254 31.08 2.31 17.58
CA TYR A 254 32.14 3.15 17.02
C TYR A 254 31.64 4.53 16.57
N GLY A 255 30.32 4.77 16.58
CA GLY A 255 29.72 6.02 16.16
C GLY A 255 29.90 7.15 17.17
N ASN A 256 30.06 8.38 16.65
CA ASN A 256 29.98 9.58 17.49
C ASN A 256 28.53 9.85 17.94
N ALA A 257 28.31 10.77 18.89
CA ALA A 257 27.02 11.06 19.48
C ALA A 257 25.91 11.35 18.41
N ARG A 258 26.24 12.07 17.33
CA ARG A 258 25.27 12.37 16.25
C ARG A 258 24.92 11.12 15.46
N GLN A 259 25.90 10.25 15.18
CA GLN A 259 25.66 8.98 14.51
C GLN A 259 24.83 8.04 15.38
N ARG A 260 25.12 7.96 16.68
CA ARG A 260 24.33 7.17 17.64
C ARG A 260 22.88 7.62 17.68
N ASN A 261 22.62 8.94 17.71
CA ASN A 261 21.25 9.48 17.67
C ASN A 261 20.51 9.13 16.37
N ALA A 262 21.18 9.23 15.22
CA ALA A 262 20.59 8.85 13.94
C ALA A 262 20.31 7.34 13.86
N LEU A 263 21.20 6.51 14.39
CA LEU A 263 21.01 5.06 14.44
C LEU A 263 19.87 4.66 15.38
N VAL A 264 19.71 5.33 16.53
CA VAL A 264 18.54 5.12 17.41
C VAL A 264 17.24 5.49 16.69
N MET A 265 17.22 6.63 15.99
CA MET A 265 16.05 7.00 15.19
C MET A 265 15.75 5.95 14.11
N ALA A 266 16.77 5.48 13.39
CA ALA A 266 16.62 4.41 12.40
C ALA A 266 16.13 3.10 13.04
N ALA A 267 16.58 2.75 14.24
CA ALA A 267 16.08 1.58 14.96
C ALA A 267 14.60 1.71 15.32
N ILE A 268 14.18 2.90 15.78
CA ILE A 268 12.75 3.18 16.02
C ILE A 268 11.95 3.03 14.73
N LEU A 269 12.40 3.61 13.61
CA LEU A 269 11.72 3.50 12.32
C LEU A 269 11.70 2.05 11.81
N PHE A 270 12.76 1.29 12.03
CA PHE A 270 12.82 -0.13 11.70
C PHE A 270 11.78 -0.95 12.49
N VAL A 271 11.68 -0.72 13.81
CA VAL A 271 10.68 -1.37 14.67
C VAL A 271 9.27 -0.99 14.25
N VAL A 272 9.03 0.29 13.95
CA VAL A 272 7.73 0.78 13.42
C VAL A 272 7.41 0.13 12.08
N ALA A 273 8.38 -0.08 11.21
CA ALA A 273 8.17 -0.78 9.94
C ALA A 273 7.80 -2.25 10.17
N VAL A 274 8.62 -2.98 10.92
CA VAL A 274 8.46 -4.44 11.10
C VAL A 274 7.15 -4.80 11.80
N HIS A 275 6.68 -3.98 12.76
CA HIS A 275 5.49 -4.31 13.55
C HIS A 275 4.26 -3.50 13.14
N PRO A 276 4.07 -2.20 13.48
CA PRO A 276 2.81 -1.52 13.18
C PRO A 276 2.48 -1.44 11.69
N VAL A 277 3.49 -1.15 10.84
CA VAL A 277 3.23 -0.99 9.40
C VAL A 277 3.02 -2.33 8.72
N ALA A 278 3.80 -3.36 9.09
CA ALA A 278 3.61 -4.71 8.60
C ALA A 278 2.26 -5.29 9.06
N GLN A 279 1.84 -5.04 10.31
CA GLN A 279 0.52 -5.41 10.79
C GLN A 279 -0.59 -4.68 10.05
N LEU A 280 -0.45 -3.38 9.76
CA LEU A 280 -1.42 -2.65 8.96
C LEU A 280 -1.56 -3.25 7.55
N SER A 281 -0.45 -3.60 6.91
CA SER A 281 -0.46 -4.27 5.60
C SER A 281 -1.10 -5.65 5.67
N ALA A 282 -0.81 -6.43 6.71
CA ALA A 282 -1.43 -7.74 6.93
C ALA A 282 -2.92 -7.63 7.25
N LEU A 283 -3.30 -6.66 8.09
CA LEU A 283 -4.70 -6.42 8.45
C LEU A 283 -5.55 -6.03 7.25
N THR A 284 -5.05 -5.18 6.35
CA THR A 284 -5.79 -4.83 5.12
C THR A 284 -5.99 -6.05 4.22
N SER A 285 -4.98 -6.90 4.08
CA SER A 285 -5.08 -8.16 3.34
C SER A 285 -6.03 -9.16 4.04
N GLU A 286 -5.88 -9.36 5.34
CA GLU A 286 -6.70 -10.31 6.12
C GLU A 286 -8.17 -9.85 6.22
N LEU A 287 -8.45 -8.56 6.34
CA LEU A 287 -9.80 -8.02 6.36
C LEU A 287 -10.54 -8.23 5.04
N VAL A 288 -9.80 -8.26 3.93
CA VAL A 288 -10.37 -8.56 2.61
C VAL A 288 -10.40 -10.06 2.35
N GLU A 289 -9.38 -10.82 2.70
CA GLU A 289 -9.25 -12.25 2.38
C GLU A 289 -9.67 -13.17 3.53
N GLY A 290 -9.49 -12.78 4.79
CA GLY A 290 -9.79 -13.59 5.97
C GLY A 290 -11.28 -13.73 6.21
N ASP A 291 -12.07 -12.67 6.00
CA ASP A 291 -13.53 -12.76 6.01
C ASP A 291 -14.04 -13.12 4.61
N ARG A 292 -14.31 -14.40 4.41
CA ARG A 292 -14.79 -14.92 3.11
C ARG A 292 -16.08 -14.26 2.65
N VAL A 293 -16.97 -13.82 3.56
CA VAL A 293 -18.20 -13.13 3.18
C VAL A 293 -17.87 -11.74 2.66
N VAL A 294 -16.97 -11.00 3.33
CA VAL A 294 -16.52 -9.67 2.88
C VAL A 294 -15.87 -9.78 1.51
N SER A 295 -14.90 -10.68 1.34
CA SER A 295 -14.17 -10.83 0.09
C SER A 295 -15.08 -11.27 -1.07
N SER A 296 -15.98 -12.23 -0.84
CA SER A 296 -16.95 -12.66 -1.86
C SER A 296 -17.96 -11.57 -2.18
N THR A 297 -18.41 -10.79 -1.19
CA THR A 297 -19.28 -9.63 -1.40
C THR A 297 -18.61 -8.57 -2.28
N LEU A 298 -17.36 -8.21 -2.00
CA LEU A 298 -16.61 -7.25 -2.81
C LEU A 298 -16.46 -7.74 -4.26
N ARG A 299 -16.22 -9.04 -4.48
CA ARG A 299 -16.16 -9.63 -5.82
C ARG A 299 -17.53 -9.60 -6.54
N VAL A 300 -18.62 -9.81 -5.82
CA VAL A 300 -19.99 -9.66 -6.39
C VAL A 300 -20.24 -8.22 -6.81
N LEU A 301 -19.89 -7.25 -5.97
CA LEU A 301 -20.07 -5.83 -6.29
C LEU A 301 -19.20 -5.36 -7.47
N ALA A 302 -18.01 -5.96 -7.60
CA ALA A 302 -17.09 -5.70 -8.72
C ALA A 302 -17.41 -6.52 -9.99
N ASP A 303 -18.44 -7.37 -9.99
CA ASP A 303 -18.79 -8.30 -11.08
C ASP A 303 -17.67 -9.30 -11.43
N GLN A 304 -16.92 -9.74 -10.42
CA GLN A 304 -15.79 -10.66 -10.53
C GLN A 304 -16.00 -11.96 -9.73
N ALA A 305 -17.23 -12.15 -9.20
CA ALA A 305 -17.52 -13.30 -8.34
C ALA A 305 -17.47 -14.62 -9.11
N SER A 306 -16.74 -15.58 -8.55
CA SER A 306 -16.70 -16.96 -9.01
C SER A 306 -17.87 -17.78 -8.47
N ALA A 307 -18.03 -19.02 -8.97
CA ALA A 307 -19.01 -19.96 -8.42
C ALA A 307 -18.75 -20.26 -6.93
N ALA A 308 -17.48 -20.33 -6.52
CA ALA A 308 -17.10 -20.57 -5.12
C ALA A 308 -17.49 -19.38 -4.22
N ASP A 309 -17.39 -18.16 -4.70
CA ASP A 309 -17.83 -16.97 -3.96
C ASP A 309 -19.34 -17.01 -3.71
N LEU A 310 -20.10 -17.41 -4.72
CA LEU A 310 -21.56 -17.53 -4.60
C LEU A 310 -21.95 -18.63 -3.61
N GLU A 311 -21.25 -19.76 -3.61
CA GLU A 311 -21.48 -20.85 -2.65
C GLU A 311 -21.23 -20.39 -1.21
N ILE A 312 -20.16 -19.60 -0.97
CA ILE A 312 -19.86 -19.01 0.34
C ILE A 312 -20.99 -18.08 0.78
N LEU A 313 -21.45 -17.19 -0.10
CA LEU A 313 -22.52 -16.26 0.21
C LEU A 313 -23.86 -16.96 0.43
N GLU A 314 -24.19 -17.98 -0.37
CA GLU A 314 -25.39 -18.81 -0.20
C GLU A 314 -25.39 -19.50 1.17
N ALA A 315 -24.28 -20.10 1.56
CA ALA A 315 -24.15 -20.79 2.84
C ALA A 315 -24.31 -19.82 4.04
N ALA A 316 -23.85 -18.58 3.90
CA ALA A 316 -23.93 -17.57 4.97
C ALA A 316 -25.26 -16.79 4.99
N SER A 317 -26.01 -16.73 3.88
CA SER A 317 -27.12 -15.79 3.68
C SER A 317 -28.30 -15.94 4.64
N SER A 318 -28.43 -17.07 5.34
CA SER A 318 -29.49 -17.28 6.32
C SER A 318 -29.24 -16.57 7.66
N GLU A 319 -27.97 -16.29 7.99
CA GLU A 319 -27.55 -15.71 9.27
C GLU A 319 -26.87 -14.34 9.11
N ASP A 320 -26.47 -14.02 7.90
CA ASP A 320 -25.63 -12.87 7.56
C ASP A 320 -26.33 -11.95 6.54
N ALA A 321 -26.75 -10.78 7.00
CA ALA A 321 -27.44 -9.80 6.16
C ALA A 321 -26.55 -9.28 5.01
N VAL A 322 -25.23 -9.14 5.20
CA VAL A 322 -24.29 -8.70 4.16
C VAL A 322 -24.26 -9.71 3.03
N ALA A 323 -24.15 -11.01 3.34
CA ALA A 323 -24.19 -12.07 2.34
C ALA A 323 -25.53 -12.12 1.58
N ALA A 324 -26.65 -11.97 2.31
CA ALA A 324 -27.98 -11.95 1.72
C ALA A 324 -28.16 -10.76 0.76
N HIS A 325 -27.75 -9.55 1.16
CA HIS A 325 -27.78 -8.36 0.29
C HIS A 325 -26.87 -8.48 -0.93
N ALA A 326 -25.71 -9.10 -0.80
CA ALA A 326 -24.83 -9.35 -1.93
C ALA A 326 -25.51 -10.23 -3.00
N LEU A 327 -26.19 -11.28 -2.56
CA LEU A 327 -26.97 -12.15 -3.44
C LEU A 327 -28.18 -11.43 -4.04
N VAL A 328 -28.88 -10.59 -3.27
CA VAL A 328 -29.98 -9.74 -3.78
C VAL A 328 -29.45 -8.79 -4.88
N TYR A 329 -28.30 -8.14 -4.66
CA TYR A 329 -27.67 -7.27 -5.65
C TYR A 329 -27.38 -8.03 -6.96
N ARG A 330 -26.78 -9.22 -6.84
CA ARG A 330 -26.52 -10.10 -7.99
C ARG A 330 -27.81 -10.51 -8.69
N ASP A 331 -28.82 -10.98 -7.94
CA ASP A 331 -30.08 -11.45 -8.51
C ASP A 331 -30.78 -10.34 -9.30
N ARG A 332 -30.77 -9.11 -8.80
CA ARG A 332 -31.31 -7.93 -9.53
C ARG A 332 -30.52 -7.66 -10.81
N ARG A 333 -29.21 -7.72 -10.75
CA ARG A 333 -28.34 -7.52 -11.93
C ARG A 333 -28.62 -8.54 -13.03
N TYR A 334 -28.88 -9.78 -12.63
CA TYR A 334 -29.20 -10.87 -13.57
C TYR A 334 -30.71 -11.03 -13.84
N GLY A 335 -31.57 -10.15 -13.34
CA GLY A 335 -33.01 -10.15 -13.58
C GLY A 335 -33.77 -11.27 -12.87
N LEU A 336 -33.19 -11.90 -11.85
CA LEU A 336 -33.80 -12.98 -11.06
C LEU A 336 -34.71 -12.40 -9.97
N MET A 337 -35.83 -11.80 -10.36
CA MET A 337 -36.67 -11.01 -9.47
C MET A 337 -37.37 -11.83 -8.39
N GLU A 338 -37.80 -13.07 -8.68
CA GLU A 338 -38.40 -13.94 -7.65
C GLU A 338 -37.39 -14.39 -6.61
N SER A 339 -36.17 -14.77 -7.04
CA SER A 339 -35.08 -15.09 -6.10
C SER A 339 -34.73 -13.89 -5.23
N SER A 340 -34.60 -12.70 -5.83
CA SER A 340 -34.38 -11.45 -5.10
C SER A 340 -35.49 -11.21 -4.06
N ARG A 341 -36.77 -11.43 -4.41
CA ARG A 341 -37.90 -11.25 -3.50
C ARG A 341 -37.84 -12.23 -2.33
N GLU A 342 -37.60 -13.51 -2.58
CA GLU A 342 -37.48 -14.54 -1.53
C GLU A 342 -36.40 -14.14 -0.51
N ARG A 343 -35.22 -13.68 -1.00
CA ARG A 343 -34.12 -13.24 -0.14
C ARG A 343 -34.46 -11.98 0.66
N LEU A 344 -35.08 -10.98 0.01
CA LEU A 344 -35.48 -9.75 0.68
C LEU A 344 -36.51 -10.03 1.79
N LEU A 345 -37.46 -10.95 1.56
CA LEU A 345 -38.40 -11.38 2.61
C LEU A 345 -37.67 -12.04 3.78
N ALA A 346 -36.71 -12.90 3.52
CA ALA A 346 -35.89 -13.53 4.57
C ALA A 346 -35.08 -12.49 5.36
N ILE A 347 -34.53 -11.46 4.69
CA ILE A 347 -33.84 -10.35 5.39
C ILE A 347 -34.82 -9.61 6.31
N VAL A 348 -36.01 -9.24 5.82
CA VAL A 348 -37.00 -8.50 6.65
C VAL A 348 -37.55 -9.35 7.79
N GLU A 349 -37.59 -10.68 7.65
CA GLU A 349 -37.98 -11.58 8.74
C GLU A 349 -36.95 -11.58 9.87
N THR A 350 -35.67 -11.59 9.55
CA THR A 350 -34.57 -11.59 10.52
C THR A 350 -34.20 -10.18 11.00
N HIS A 351 -34.31 -9.18 10.10
CA HIS A 351 -33.97 -7.77 10.34
C HIS A 351 -35.14 -6.85 9.93
N PRO A 352 -36.21 -6.73 10.76
CA PRO A 352 -37.42 -5.99 10.40
C PRO A 352 -37.24 -4.48 10.15
N SER A 353 -36.12 -3.92 10.60
CA SER A 353 -35.74 -2.53 10.41
C SER A 353 -34.73 -2.30 9.27
N ASP A 354 -34.49 -3.30 8.42
CA ASP A 354 -33.62 -3.12 7.25
C ASP A 354 -34.38 -2.32 6.18
N TYR A 355 -34.12 -1.00 6.14
CA TYR A 355 -34.81 -0.09 5.24
C TYR A 355 -34.53 -0.36 3.77
N VAL A 356 -33.31 -0.86 3.44
CA VAL A 356 -32.95 -1.20 2.05
C VAL A 356 -33.75 -2.41 1.57
N ALA A 357 -33.88 -3.43 2.41
CA ALA A 357 -34.70 -4.59 2.07
C ALA A 357 -36.18 -4.23 1.96
N LEU A 358 -36.71 -3.42 2.89
CA LEU A 358 -38.08 -2.93 2.86
C LEU A 358 -38.35 -2.11 1.58
N ALA A 359 -37.51 -1.13 1.25
CA ALA A 359 -37.66 -0.30 0.05
C ALA A 359 -37.68 -1.14 -1.23
N ASN A 360 -36.72 -2.06 -1.36
CA ASN A 360 -36.63 -2.93 -2.52
C ASN A 360 -37.80 -3.93 -2.64
N LEU A 361 -38.40 -4.37 -1.53
CA LEU A 361 -39.66 -5.10 -1.53
C LEU A 361 -40.82 -4.22 -2.02
N GLY A 362 -40.86 -2.96 -1.58
CA GLY A 362 -41.81 -1.96 -2.07
C GLY A 362 -41.72 -1.82 -3.58
N ASN A 363 -40.51 -1.74 -4.15
CA ASN A 363 -40.27 -1.67 -5.59
C ASN A 363 -40.82 -2.91 -6.34
N LEU A 364 -40.61 -4.10 -5.78
CA LEU A 364 -41.13 -5.34 -6.37
C LEU A 364 -42.66 -5.38 -6.36
N GLU A 365 -43.32 -4.97 -5.27
CA GLU A 365 -44.78 -4.88 -5.18
C GLU A 365 -45.34 -3.78 -6.12
N HIS A 366 -44.63 -2.63 -6.23
CA HIS A 366 -44.99 -1.56 -7.15
C HIS A 366 -44.99 -2.07 -8.61
N ARG A 367 -43.91 -2.76 -9.03
CA ARG A 367 -43.79 -3.35 -10.39
C ARG A 367 -44.83 -4.41 -10.67
N ARG A 368 -45.39 -5.06 -9.63
CA ARG A 368 -46.53 -6.00 -9.73
C ARG A 368 -47.89 -5.31 -9.76
N GLY A 369 -47.93 -3.99 -9.59
CA GLY A 369 -49.18 -3.21 -9.51
C GLY A 369 -49.87 -3.28 -8.15
N ASN A 370 -49.24 -3.89 -7.14
CA ASN A 370 -49.74 -3.93 -5.76
C ASN A 370 -49.34 -2.66 -4.99
N LEU A 371 -49.95 -1.52 -5.39
CA LEU A 371 -49.64 -0.22 -4.81
C LEU A 371 -49.87 -0.15 -3.27
N PRO A 372 -50.96 -0.73 -2.71
CA PRO A 372 -51.13 -0.73 -1.25
C PRO A 372 -49.98 -1.45 -0.50
N GLY A 373 -49.54 -2.59 -1.04
CA GLY A 373 -48.41 -3.33 -0.47
C GLY A 373 -47.07 -2.58 -0.62
N ALA A 374 -46.86 -1.91 -1.78
CA ALA A 374 -45.70 -1.08 -1.99
C ALA A 374 -45.64 0.09 -1.00
N ILE A 375 -46.74 0.81 -0.80
CA ILE A 375 -46.83 1.92 0.14
C ILE A 375 -46.53 1.45 1.57
N ASP A 376 -47.09 0.30 2.02
CA ASP A 376 -46.79 -0.25 3.34
C ASP A 376 -45.29 -0.49 3.57
N TYR A 377 -44.62 -1.12 2.61
CA TYR A 377 -43.17 -1.36 2.69
C TYR A 377 -42.36 -0.06 2.69
N TYR A 378 -42.71 0.90 1.82
CA TYR A 378 -42.00 2.19 1.76
C TYR A 378 -42.22 3.03 3.03
N GLU A 379 -43.44 3.09 3.58
CA GLU A 379 -43.71 3.81 4.82
C GLU A 379 -42.92 3.21 6.00
N ARG A 380 -42.82 1.88 6.06
CA ARG A 380 -41.99 1.19 7.06
C ARG A 380 -40.51 1.49 6.86
N ALA A 381 -40.01 1.51 5.62
CA ALA A 381 -38.63 1.88 5.31
C ALA A 381 -38.34 3.35 5.68
N ALA A 382 -39.23 4.27 5.32
CA ALA A 382 -39.12 5.69 5.61
C ALA A 382 -39.26 6.04 7.11
N ALA A 383 -39.82 5.14 7.91
CA ALA A 383 -39.81 5.27 9.37
C ALA A 383 -38.44 4.97 10.00
N VAL A 384 -37.55 4.27 9.27
CA VAL A 384 -36.19 3.94 9.71
C VAL A 384 -35.19 4.97 9.20
N GLU A 385 -35.22 5.28 7.90
CA GLU A 385 -34.24 6.15 7.24
C GLU A 385 -34.89 7.07 6.20
N TYR A 386 -34.41 8.31 6.11
CA TYR A 386 -34.85 9.29 5.13
C TYR A 386 -33.87 9.31 3.95
N ASP A 387 -34.06 8.41 3.00
CA ASP A 387 -33.33 8.34 1.74
C ASP A 387 -34.13 9.03 0.62
N ALA A 388 -33.46 9.84 -0.23
CA ALA A 388 -34.13 10.58 -1.28
C ALA A 388 -34.76 9.67 -2.34
N THR A 389 -34.12 8.55 -2.70
CA THR A 389 -34.63 7.57 -3.66
C THR A 389 -35.85 6.86 -3.10
N LEU A 390 -35.79 6.43 -1.84
CA LEU A 390 -36.92 5.82 -1.13
C LEU A 390 -38.14 6.76 -1.08
N LEU A 391 -37.91 8.03 -0.72
CA LEU A 391 -39.00 9.01 -0.66
C LEU A 391 -39.55 9.32 -2.07
N PHE A 392 -38.69 9.36 -3.09
CA PHE A 392 -39.14 9.47 -4.48
C PHE A 392 -40.05 8.30 -4.88
N ASP A 393 -39.65 7.05 -4.61
CA ASP A 393 -40.42 5.84 -4.93
C ASP A 393 -41.74 5.81 -4.17
N LEU A 394 -41.76 6.19 -2.89
CA LEU A 394 -42.99 6.35 -2.10
C LEU A 394 -43.92 7.39 -2.75
N SER A 395 -43.37 8.52 -3.22
CA SER A 395 -44.15 9.53 -3.91
C SER A 395 -44.79 8.97 -5.18
N GLN A 396 -44.04 8.21 -6.00
CA GLN A 396 -44.56 7.55 -7.20
C GLN A 396 -45.68 6.54 -6.88
N ALA A 397 -45.55 5.80 -5.77
CA ALA A 397 -46.60 4.89 -5.33
C ALA A 397 -47.86 5.63 -4.88
N TYR A 398 -47.74 6.77 -4.20
CA TYR A 398 -48.89 7.64 -3.90
C TYR A 398 -49.55 8.21 -5.16
N ALA A 399 -48.76 8.69 -6.14
CA ALA A 399 -49.29 9.15 -7.41
C ALA A 399 -50.06 8.06 -8.13
N GLY A 400 -49.49 6.84 -8.21
CA GLY A 400 -50.17 5.67 -8.80
C GLY A 400 -51.45 5.28 -8.06
N ALA A 401 -51.54 5.53 -6.74
CA ALA A 401 -52.75 5.31 -5.93
C ALA A 401 -53.72 6.52 -5.94
N PHE A 402 -53.46 7.55 -6.74
CA PHE A 402 -54.22 8.82 -6.81
C PHE A 402 -54.26 9.61 -5.50
N ARG A 403 -53.26 9.42 -4.58
CA ARG A 403 -53.10 10.14 -3.33
C ARG A 403 -52.20 11.37 -3.57
N MET A 404 -52.74 12.40 -4.22
CA MET A 404 -51.96 13.52 -4.76
C MET A 404 -51.38 14.44 -3.66
N GLU A 405 -52.06 14.61 -2.51
CA GLU A 405 -51.57 15.41 -1.40
C GLU A 405 -50.31 14.77 -0.79
N GLU A 406 -50.36 13.47 -0.55
CA GLU A 406 -49.21 12.72 -0.01
C GLU A 406 -48.06 12.63 -1.04
N TYR A 407 -48.39 12.54 -2.35
CA TYR A 407 -47.41 12.60 -3.42
C TYR A 407 -46.59 13.90 -3.36
N GLU A 408 -47.28 15.07 -3.37
CA GLU A 408 -46.63 16.38 -3.35
C GLU A 408 -45.78 16.56 -2.10
N ALA A 409 -46.33 16.24 -0.93
CA ALA A 409 -45.63 16.37 0.35
C ALA A 409 -44.40 15.43 0.45
N THR A 410 -44.50 14.22 -0.11
CA THR A 410 -43.37 13.26 -0.05
C THR A 410 -42.29 13.60 -1.08
N LEU A 411 -42.67 14.07 -2.26
CA LEU A 411 -41.71 14.52 -3.28
C LEU A 411 -40.95 15.76 -2.82
N GLU A 412 -41.61 16.72 -2.15
CA GLU A 412 -40.92 17.87 -1.54
C GLU A 412 -39.90 17.42 -0.49
N ARG A 413 -40.26 16.44 0.34
CA ARG A 413 -39.32 15.87 1.31
C ARG A 413 -38.14 15.18 0.64
N ALA A 414 -38.35 14.45 -0.44
CA ALA A 414 -37.28 13.83 -1.22
C ALA A 414 -36.30 14.88 -1.75
N GLN A 415 -36.82 15.99 -2.32
CA GLN A 415 -36.01 17.09 -2.83
C GLN A 415 -35.21 17.81 -1.73
N VAL A 416 -35.77 17.95 -0.52
CA VAL A 416 -35.03 18.53 0.60
C VAL A 416 -33.85 17.65 1.03
N VAL A 417 -34.00 16.31 0.90
CA VAL A 417 -32.91 15.37 1.22
C VAL A 417 -31.80 15.42 0.15
N ASP A 418 -32.17 15.28 -1.13
CA ASP A 418 -31.23 15.33 -2.26
C ASP A 418 -31.97 15.70 -3.55
N ASP A 419 -31.93 17.00 -3.93
CA ASP A 419 -32.57 17.52 -5.13
C ASP A 419 -31.92 17.00 -6.42
N GLU A 420 -30.60 16.77 -6.40
CA GLU A 420 -29.85 16.25 -7.57
C GLU A 420 -30.25 14.80 -7.87
N ALA A 421 -30.36 13.95 -6.85
CA ALA A 421 -30.82 12.59 -6.99
C ALA A 421 -32.26 12.53 -7.53
N VAL A 422 -33.17 13.34 -6.96
CA VAL A 422 -34.58 13.43 -7.43
C VAL A 422 -34.66 13.93 -8.87
N ALA A 423 -33.87 14.94 -9.23
CA ALA A 423 -33.80 15.44 -10.61
C ALA A 423 -33.28 14.36 -11.59
N ALA A 424 -32.27 13.59 -11.16
CA ALA A 424 -31.73 12.48 -11.97
C ALA A 424 -32.79 11.40 -12.22
N LEU A 425 -33.54 11.01 -11.19
CA LEU A 425 -34.64 10.03 -11.30
C LEU A 425 -35.78 10.55 -12.17
N SER A 426 -36.21 11.80 -11.99
CA SER A 426 -37.27 12.44 -12.75
C SER A 426 -36.95 12.57 -14.26
N ASN A 427 -35.67 12.78 -14.60
CA ASN A 427 -35.20 12.90 -15.98
C ASN A 427 -35.14 11.57 -16.73
N LEU A 428 -35.35 10.43 -16.10
CA LEU A 428 -35.41 9.12 -16.77
C LEU A 428 -36.70 8.91 -17.60
N GLY A 429 -37.70 9.78 -17.48
CA GLY A 429 -38.75 9.99 -18.48
C GLY A 429 -39.92 9.02 -18.48
N GLU A 430 -40.07 8.17 -17.47
CA GLU A 430 -41.23 7.29 -17.32
C GLU A 430 -41.94 7.56 -15.99
N SER A 431 -43.24 7.88 -16.05
CA SER A 431 -44.07 8.26 -14.90
C SER A 431 -44.35 7.15 -13.88
N SER A 432 -43.82 5.97 -14.08
CA SER A 432 -43.96 4.81 -13.17
C SER A 432 -42.63 4.17 -12.76
N LEU A 433 -41.52 4.84 -13.02
CA LEU A 433 -40.20 4.31 -12.68
C LEU A 433 -40.01 4.39 -11.18
N VAL A 434 -39.67 3.25 -10.57
CA VAL A 434 -39.15 3.15 -9.22
C VAL A 434 -37.71 2.64 -9.29
N ALA A 435 -36.86 3.15 -8.43
CA ALA A 435 -35.44 2.87 -8.43
C ALA A 435 -35.05 2.01 -7.22
N ASP A 436 -34.40 0.88 -7.47
CA ASP A 436 -33.95 0.03 -6.38
C ASP A 436 -32.82 0.71 -5.59
N LEU A 437 -32.88 0.65 -4.26
CA LEU A 437 -31.76 1.03 -3.42
C LEU A 437 -30.60 0.05 -3.65
N GLY A 438 -29.40 0.60 -3.72
CA GLY A 438 -28.18 -0.17 -3.93
C GLY A 438 -27.83 -1.07 -2.75
N PHE A 439 -26.67 -1.74 -2.87
CA PHE A 439 -26.11 -2.53 -1.77
C PHE A 439 -25.83 -1.64 -0.53
N PRO A 440 -26.23 -2.06 0.70
CA PRO A 440 -26.05 -1.27 1.92
C PRO A 440 -24.58 -1.26 2.37
N MET A 441 -23.75 -0.40 1.78
CA MET A 441 -22.32 -0.28 2.07
C MET A 441 -22.02 0.01 3.54
N PHE A 442 -22.97 0.60 4.28
CA PHE A 442 -22.80 0.85 5.73
C PHE A 442 -22.69 -0.44 6.53
N GLN A 443 -23.45 -1.49 6.21
CA GLN A 443 -23.36 -2.80 6.86
C GLN A 443 -22.00 -3.46 6.62
N LEU A 444 -21.48 -3.34 5.38
CA LEU A 444 -20.15 -3.84 5.05
C LEU A 444 -19.05 -3.09 5.83
N ARG A 445 -19.20 -1.77 6.00
CA ARG A 445 -18.27 -0.95 6.79
C ARG A 445 -18.30 -1.29 8.28
N GLU A 446 -19.49 -1.50 8.85
CA GLU A 446 -19.64 -1.91 10.24
C GLU A 446 -18.97 -3.27 10.49
N ARG A 447 -19.20 -4.23 9.60
CA ARG A 447 -18.57 -5.55 9.67
C ARG A 447 -17.05 -5.44 9.55
N PHE A 448 -16.57 -4.64 8.60
CA PHE A 448 -15.16 -4.37 8.44
C PHE A 448 -14.54 -3.73 9.69
N ALA A 449 -15.20 -2.75 10.29
CA ALA A 449 -14.77 -2.13 11.54
C ALA A 449 -14.74 -3.11 12.72
N ALA A 450 -15.73 -4.00 12.81
CA ALA A 450 -15.79 -5.04 13.83
C ALA A 450 -14.63 -6.05 13.65
N ASN A 451 -14.36 -6.47 12.42
CA ASN A 451 -13.24 -7.36 12.10
C ASN A 451 -11.90 -6.70 12.43
N LEU A 452 -11.73 -5.41 12.13
CA LEU A 452 -10.52 -4.65 12.44
C LEU A 452 -10.21 -4.62 13.94
N LEU A 453 -11.24 -4.50 14.79
CA LEU A 453 -11.09 -4.49 16.25
C LEU A 453 -10.79 -5.87 16.84
N GLY A 454 -11.15 -6.95 16.13
CA GLY A 454 -10.96 -8.33 16.55
C GLY A 454 -9.77 -9.05 15.91
N ALA A 455 -9.14 -8.45 14.90
CA ALA A 455 -8.08 -9.12 14.13
C ALA A 455 -6.77 -9.19 14.93
N GLU A 456 -6.34 -10.39 15.24
CA GLU A 456 -5.00 -10.71 15.70
C GLU A 456 -4.16 -11.13 14.46
N GLY A 457 -3.88 -10.16 13.56
CA GLY A 457 -3.21 -10.46 12.31
C GLY A 457 -1.79 -11.01 12.53
N GLU A 458 -1.57 -12.26 12.18
CA GLU A 458 -0.23 -12.81 12.00
C GLU A 458 0.36 -12.23 10.72
N SER A 459 1.36 -11.36 10.87
CA SER A 459 1.99 -10.73 9.71
C SER A 459 3.01 -11.66 9.06
N TYR A 460 2.68 -12.23 7.92
CA TYR A 460 3.61 -12.98 7.07
C TYR A 460 4.91 -12.21 6.78
N VAL A 461 4.83 -10.87 6.71
CA VAL A 461 5.99 -9.99 6.51
C VAL A 461 6.94 -10.05 7.71
N VAL A 462 6.43 -10.17 8.94
CA VAL A 462 7.26 -10.34 10.14
C VAL A 462 8.02 -11.64 10.07
N ASP A 463 7.38 -12.74 9.69
CA ASP A 463 8.01 -14.05 9.55
C ASP A 463 9.08 -14.06 8.45
N LEU A 464 8.87 -13.31 7.36
CA LEU A 464 9.86 -13.18 6.30
C LEU A 464 11.10 -12.38 6.75
N ILE A 465 10.90 -11.32 7.54
CA ILE A 465 11.98 -10.42 7.99
C ILE A 465 12.70 -11.01 9.22
N ALA A 466 11.98 -11.67 10.09
CA ALA A 466 12.45 -12.20 11.36
C ALA A 466 11.92 -13.62 11.61
N PRO A 467 12.35 -14.63 10.82
CA PRO A 467 11.83 -16.01 10.93
C PRO A 467 12.27 -16.75 12.20
N GLY A 468 13.15 -16.15 13.01
CA GLY A 468 13.76 -16.77 14.19
C GLY A 468 13.04 -16.48 15.51
N LEU A 469 13.75 -16.72 16.62
CA LEU A 469 13.26 -16.51 17.99
C LEU A 469 12.89 -15.05 18.30
N LEU A 470 13.38 -14.09 17.50
CA LEU A 470 13.13 -12.66 17.67
C LEU A 470 11.85 -12.21 16.98
N ALA A 471 11.17 -13.13 16.29
CA ALA A 471 9.92 -12.87 15.58
C ALA A 471 8.76 -12.60 16.54
N GLY A 472 7.81 -11.83 16.07
CA GLY A 472 6.46 -11.79 16.61
C GLY A 472 6.16 -10.71 17.64
N VAL A 473 7.13 -10.16 18.38
CA VAL A 473 6.79 -9.23 19.46
C VAL A 473 7.58 -7.93 19.38
N TRP A 474 6.89 -6.82 19.09
CA TRP A 474 7.52 -5.51 18.89
C TRP A 474 8.41 -5.05 20.07
N TYR A 475 8.01 -5.34 21.31
CA TYR A 475 8.81 -4.93 22.48
C TYR A 475 10.07 -5.75 22.65
N VAL A 476 10.13 -6.99 22.11
CA VAL A 476 11.37 -7.78 22.09
C VAL A 476 12.37 -7.16 21.12
N THR A 477 11.92 -6.86 19.90
CA THR A 477 12.75 -6.19 18.88
C THR A 477 13.25 -4.83 19.37
N ALA A 478 12.34 -3.99 19.91
CA ALA A 478 12.67 -2.70 20.50
C ALA A 478 13.63 -2.85 21.70
N GLY A 479 13.39 -3.84 22.55
CA GLY A 479 14.23 -4.16 23.71
C GLY A 479 15.64 -4.54 23.32
N ILE A 480 15.83 -5.33 22.27
CA ILE A 480 17.16 -5.71 21.78
C ILE A 480 17.94 -4.46 21.33
N PHE A 481 17.36 -3.60 20.49
CA PHE A 481 17.99 -2.36 20.08
C PHE A 481 18.32 -1.45 21.29
N ALA A 482 17.39 -1.35 22.24
CA ALA A 482 17.57 -0.56 23.46
C ALA A 482 18.71 -1.11 24.34
N VAL A 483 18.77 -2.44 24.54
CA VAL A 483 19.84 -3.08 25.31
C VAL A 483 21.20 -2.88 24.63
N VAL A 484 21.28 -3.08 23.32
CA VAL A 484 22.53 -2.85 22.57
C VAL A 484 22.95 -1.38 22.65
N ALA A 485 22.01 -0.44 22.52
CA ALA A 485 22.30 0.99 22.66
C ALA A 485 22.77 1.34 24.08
N LEU A 486 22.10 0.82 25.11
CA LEU A 486 22.47 1.02 26.51
C LEU A 486 23.87 0.46 26.80
N LEU A 487 24.17 -0.77 26.39
CA LEU A 487 25.49 -1.38 26.52
C LEU A 487 26.53 -0.56 25.74
N GLY A 488 26.21 -0.07 24.55
CA GLY A 488 27.09 0.80 23.78
C GLY A 488 27.42 2.11 24.49
N VAL A 489 26.45 2.72 25.17
CA VAL A 489 26.68 3.94 25.97
C VAL A 489 27.51 3.62 27.22
N LEU A 490 27.21 2.53 27.93
CA LEU A 490 27.87 2.19 29.19
C LEU A 490 29.28 1.64 29.02
N VAL A 491 29.51 0.89 27.95
CA VAL A 491 30.76 0.13 27.72
C VAL A 491 31.64 0.82 26.70
N ALA A 492 31.09 1.33 25.59
CA ALA A 492 31.89 1.90 24.51
C ALA A 492 32.69 3.14 24.93
N ASP A 493 32.15 3.96 25.84
CA ASP A 493 32.87 5.13 26.36
C ASP A 493 33.98 4.77 27.37
N ARG A 494 33.96 3.53 27.91
CA ARG A 494 34.99 2.99 28.81
C ARG A 494 35.99 2.11 28.09
N TRP A 495 35.68 1.70 26.88
CA TRP A 495 36.54 0.86 26.07
C TRP A 495 37.40 1.74 25.18
N ASP A 496 38.72 1.66 25.32
CA ASP A 496 39.69 2.35 24.47
C ASP A 496 39.63 1.78 23.03
N HIS A 497 38.60 2.18 22.28
CA HIS A 497 38.46 1.77 20.89
C HIS A 497 39.38 2.59 19.97
N SER A 498 39.83 1.96 18.89
CA SER A 498 40.65 2.65 17.89
C SER A 498 39.84 3.78 17.20
N SER A 499 40.50 4.92 16.97
CA SER A 499 39.94 6.11 16.35
C SER A 499 40.72 6.52 15.09
N THR A 500 40.23 7.53 14.37
CA THR A 500 40.94 8.10 13.21
C THR A 500 41.53 9.44 13.54
N CYS A 501 42.78 9.66 13.13
CA CYS A 501 43.41 10.96 13.18
C CYS A 501 42.61 11.99 12.35
N SER A 502 42.21 13.10 12.98
CA SER A 502 41.45 14.16 12.36
C SER A 502 42.19 14.86 11.20
N ARG A 503 43.51 14.75 11.15
CA ARG A 503 44.37 15.38 10.14
C ARG A 503 44.72 14.44 8.97
N CYS A 504 45.29 13.30 9.24
CA CYS A 504 45.79 12.41 8.19
C CYS A 504 44.91 11.17 7.97
N GLY A 505 43.90 10.92 8.82
CA GLY A 505 43.03 9.72 8.73
C GLY A 505 43.79 8.42 9.09
N HIS A 506 44.96 8.51 9.72
CA HIS A 506 45.64 7.34 10.25
C HIS A 506 44.90 6.81 11.47
N ARG A 507 44.92 5.49 11.70
CA ARG A 507 44.29 4.90 12.87
C ARG A 507 45.15 5.20 14.11
N ILE A 508 44.47 5.59 15.18
CA ILE A 508 45.05 5.79 16.51
C ILE A 508 44.51 4.67 17.40
N CYS A 509 45.41 3.94 18.07
CA CYS A 509 45.04 2.88 18.99
C CYS A 509 45.93 2.95 20.24
N ASN A 510 45.33 3.25 21.40
CA ASN A 510 46.03 3.36 22.67
C ASN A 510 46.69 2.06 23.13
N ARG A 511 46.29 0.92 22.54
CA ARG A 511 46.85 -0.40 22.87
C ARG A 511 48.04 -0.79 22.01
N CYS A 512 48.14 -0.20 20.81
CA CYS A 512 49.18 -0.52 19.84
C CYS A 512 50.29 0.53 19.78
N GLU A 513 50.04 1.76 20.23
CA GLU A 513 50.99 2.87 20.22
C GLU A 513 51.52 3.09 21.61
N GLU A 514 52.87 3.15 21.77
CA GLU A 514 53.52 3.33 23.07
C GLU A 514 53.23 4.69 23.71
N THR A 515 52.96 5.71 22.87
CA THR A 515 52.63 7.07 23.32
C THR A 515 51.50 7.66 22.51
N VAL A 516 50.30 7.75 23.11
CA VAL A 516 49.15 8.47 22.49
C VAL A 516 49.04 9.83 23.18
N TRP A 517 49.38 10.88 22.44
CA TRP A 517 49.33 12.26 22.93
C TRP A 517 47.91 12.84 22.91
N SER A 518 47.06 12.32 22.05
CA SER A 518 45.68 12.75 21.90
C SER A 518 44.85 11.66 21.21
N SER A 519 43.60 11.49 21.61
CA SER A 519 42.65 10.60 20.92
C SER A 519 42.22 11.12 19.53
N GLU A 520 42.60 12.34 19.17
CA GLU A 520 42.17 13.00 17.94
C GLU A 520 43.29 13.13 16.89
N ILE A 521 44.57 13.09 17.30
CA ILE A 521 45.71 13.36 16.42
C ILE A 521 46.77 12.29 16.66
N CYS A 522 47.22 11.60 15.59
CA CYS A 522 48.30 10.62 15.66
C CYS A 522 49.68 11.29 15.97
N GLU A 523 50.64 10.51 16.45
CA GLU A 523 51.97 10.96 16.83
C GLU A 523 52.66 11.76 15.70
N ASP A 524 52.62 11.26 14.48
CA ASP A 524 53.20 11.94 13.32
C ASP A 524 52.59 13.33 13.06
N CYS A 525 51.29 13.44 13.21
CA CYS A 525 50.61 14.73 13.03
C CYS A 525 50.81 15.64 14.25
N HIS A 526 50.90 15.08 15.43
CA HIS A 526 51.21 15.82 16.66
C HIS A 526 52.57 16.49 16.53
N HIS A 527 53.64 15.75 16.17
CA HIS A 527 54.96 16.32 15.94
C HIS A 527 54.97 17.34 14.80
N LEU A 528 54.28 17.07 13.71
CA LEU A 528 54.27 17.96 12.54
C LEU A 528 53.59 19.32 12.82
N PHE A 529 52.56 19.36 13.65
CA PHE A 529 51.74 20.55 13.86
C PHE A 529 52.01 21.27 15.19
N GLN A 530 52.34 20.52 16.27
CA GLN A 530 52.52 21.10 17.61
C GLN A 530 53.98 21.38 17.93
N TYR A 531 54.93 20.64 17.34
CA TYR A 531 56.37 20.84 17.55
C TYR A 531 57.09 21.10 16.20
N PRO A 532 56.77 22.21 15.52
CA PRO A 532 57.31 22.49 14.20
C PRO A 532 58.81 22.69 14.18
N GLU A 533 59.42 23.09 15.33
CA GLU A 533 60.84 23.30 15.46
C GLU A 533 61.67 22.02 15.59
N ALA A 534 61.02 20.93 15.97
CA ALA A 534 61.68 19.62 16.13
C ALA A 534 61.80 18.83 14.80
N THR A 535 61.15 19.31 13.72
CA THR A 535 61.11 18.60 12.45
C THR A 535 61.85 19.40 11.36
N ASP A 536 62.68 18.71 10.55
CA ASP A 536 63.36 19.32 9.41
C ASP A 536 62.35 20.05 8.49
N PRO A 537 62.58 21.34 8.14
CA PRO A 537 61.66 22.13 7.35
C PRO A 537 61.33 21.50 5.99
N SER A 538 62.29 20.83 5.33
CA SER A 538 62.10 20.18 4.05
C SER A 538 61.18 18.95 4.18
N LEU A 539 61.36 18.14 5.18
CA LEU A 539 60.53 16.98 5.49
C LEU A 539 59.09 17.40 5.89
N ARG A 540 58.99 18.49 6.65
CA ARG A 540 57.71 19.07 7.02
C ARG A 540 56.92 19.54 5.81
N MET A 541 57.55 20.30 4.89
CA MET A 541 56.95 20.75 3.65
C MET A 541 56.45 19.59 2.79
N ALA A 542 57.28 18.56 2.57
CA ALA A 542 56.92 17.36 1.84
C ALA A 542 55.72 16.62 2.43
N ARG A 543 55.68 16.46 3.79
CA ARG A 543 54.52 15.84 4.46
C ARG A 543 53.25 16.69 4.37
N MET A 544 53.37 18.02 4.51
CA MET A 544 52.24 18.93 4.33
C MET A 544 51.67 18.87 2.91
N GLN A 545 52.52 18.82 1.89
CA GLN A 545 52.11 18.65 0.50
C GLN A 545 51.39 17.30 0.30
N ALA A 546 51.96 16.20 0.81
CA ALA A 546 51.34 14.88 0.70
C ALA A 546 49.99 14.81 1.40
N LEU A 547 49.81 15.51 2.53
CA LEU A 547 48.52 15.63 3.20
C LEU A 547 47.50 16.41 2.35
N SER A 548 47.91 17.55 1.76
CA SER A 548 47.02 18.34 0.90
C SER A 548 46.61 17.60 -0.36
N GLU A 549 47.50 16.86 -0.99
CA GLU A 549 47.16 16.00 -2.15
C GLU A 549 46.19 14.88 -1.75
N ARG A 550 46.40 14.30 -0.58
CA ARG A 550 45.49 13.29 -0.03
C ARG A 550 44.13 13.86 0.30
N GLU A 551 44.03 15.03 0.94
CA GLU A 551 42.78 15.73 1.19
C GLU A 551 42.01 16.00 -0.11
N ALA A 552 42.72 16.53 -1.12
CA ALA A 552 42.11 16.78 -2.44
C ALA A 552 41.59 15.50 -3.12
N LEU A 553 42.30 14.36 -2.97
CA LEU A 553 41.84 13.07 -3.44
C LEU A 553 40.62 12.57 -2.65
N PHE A 554 40.65 12.69 -1.31
CA PHE A 554 39.52 12.34 -0.46
C PHE A 554 38.28 13.17 -0.80
N ASP A 555 38.45 14.45 -1.07
CA ASP A 555 37.36 15.31 -1.48
C ASP A 555 36.68 14.85 -2.77
N LYS A 556 37.46 14.46 -3.77
CA LYS A 556 36.93 13.90 -5.02
C LYS A 556 36.22 12.56 -4.79
N VAL A 557 36.80 11.68 -3.98
CA VAL A 557 36.19 10.39 -3.64
C VAL A 557 34.87 10.59 -2.90
N TRP A 558 34.86 11.47 -1.88
CA TRP A 558 33.63 11.75 -1.13
C TRP A 558 32.55 12.42 -1.99
N LEU A 559 32.96 13.30 -2.91
CA LEU A 559 32.02 13.89 -3.87
C LEU A 559 31.36 12.80 -4.74
N SER A 560 32.20 11.92 -5.30
CA SER A 560 31.70 10.81 -6.13
C SER A 560 30.80 9.87 -5.36
N LEU A 561 31.18 9.52 -4.11
CA LEU A 561 30.35 8.68 -3.24
C LEU A 561 29.05 9.39 -2.86
N SER A 562 29.08 10.70 -2.62
CA SER A 562 27.89 11.48 -2.26
C SER A 562 26.88 11.57 -3.40
N LEU A 563 27.34 11.53 -4.65
CA LEU A 563 26.48 11.53 -5.84
C LEU A 563 26.02 10.12 -6.20
N GLY A 564 26.88 9.10 -6.01
CA GLY A 564 26.61 7.73 -6.45
C GLY A 564 25.92 6.84 -5.41
N ILE A 565 26.03 7.16 -4.12
CA ILE A 565 25.48 6.33 -3.04
C ILE A 565 24.50 7.15 -2.20
N PRO A 566 23.23 6.73 -2.13
CA PRO A 566 22.21 7.40 -1.32
C PRO A 566 22.65 7.53 0.14
N GLY A 567 22.38 8.68 0.76
CA GLY A 567 22.74 8.96 2.14
C GLY A 567 24.21 9.37 2.40
N MET A 568 25.15 9.12 1.46
CA MET A 568 26.57 9.44 1.67
C MET A 568 26.86 10.94 1.76
N ALA A 569 26.04 11.79 1.12
CA ALA A 569 26.16 13.25 1.22
C ALA A 569 26.04 13.75 2.67
N GLY A 570 25.15 13.17 3.45
CA GLY A 570 24.97 13.48 4.86
C GLY A 570 26.17 13.02 5.71
N PHE A 571 26.69 11.83 5.49
CA PHE A 571 27.92 11.36 6.17
C PHE A 571 29.13 12.22 5.82
N ALA A 572 29.29 12.60 4.54
CA ALA A 572 30.33 13.52 4.10
C ALA A 572 30.25 14.89 4.78
N ALA A 573 29.04 15.36 5.07
CA ALA A 573 28.76 16.60 5.80
C ALA A 573 28.85 16.45 7.33
N LYS A 574 29.13 15.25 7.85
CA LYS A 574 29.05 14.90 9.30
C LYS A 574 27.64 15.18 9.88
N ARG A 575 26.61 14.99 9.07
CA ARG A 575 25.17 15.16 9.37
C ARG A 575 24.42 13.86 9.05
N PRO A 576 24.50 12.85 9.93
CA PRO A 576 23.85 11.56 9.71
C PRO A 576 22.30 11.65 9.66
N ASP A 577 21.73 12.72 10.22
CA ASP A 577 20.32 13.08 10.05
C ASP A 577 19.96 13.35 8.57
N LEU A 578 20.82 14.06 7.84
CA LEU A 578 20.64 14.23 6.38
C LEU A 578 20.84 12.91 5.63
N SER A 579 21.70 12.02 6.14
CA SER A 579 21.83 10.67 5.55
C SER A 579 20.53 9.89 5.65
N MET A 580 19.90 9.88 6.82
CA MET A 580 18.63 9.19 7.04
C MET A 580 17.51 9.75 6.16
N MET A 581 17.37 11.08 6.11
CA MET A 581 16.38 11.73 5.26
C MET A 581 16.62 11.43 3.77
N GLY A 582 17.88 11.46 3.32
CA GLY A 582 18.24 11.10 1.94
C GLY A 582 17.92 9.65 1.61
N LEU A 583 18.17 8.72 2.53
CA LEU A 583 17.84 7.31 2.36
C LEU A 583 16.32 7.06 2.29
N LEU A 584 15.53 7.72 3.15
CA LEU A 584 14.07 7.63 3.11
C LEU A 584 13.51 8.12 1.77
N LEU A 585 13.94 9.31 1.33
CA LEU A 585 13.49 9.88 0.06
C LEU A 585 13.94 9.02 -1.13
N PHE A 586 15.16 8.51 -1.11
CA PHE A 586 15.67 7.62 -2.16
C PHE A 586 14.89 6.31 -2.20
N SER A 587 14.61 5.69 -1.05
CA SER A 587 13.80 4.46 -0.98
C SER A 587 12.40 4.69 -1.54
N TRP A 588 11.81 5.86 -1.30
CA TRP A 588 10.53 6.23 -1.90
C TRP A 588 10.62 6.37 -3.42
N VAL A 589 11.66 7.04 -3.93
CA VAL A 589 11.89 7.14 -5.39
C VAL A 589 12.02 5.74 -6.01
N VAL A 590 12.78 4.85 -5.38
CA VAL A 590 12.95 3.46 -5.84
C VAL A 590 11.60 2.73 -5.83
N ALA A 591 10.83 2.84 -4.76
CA ALA A 591 9.50 2.24 -4.67
C ALA A 591 8.56 2.76 -5.77
N THR A 592 8.59 4.07 -6.06
CA THR A 592 7.79 4.67 -7.14
C THR A 592 8.21 4.16 -8.53
N ILE A 593 9.51 3.95 -8.76
CA ILE A 593 10.01 3.39 -10.04
C ILE A 593 9.61 1.92 -10.16
N ALA A 594 9.68 1.16 -9.07
CA ALA A 594 9.31 -0.25 -9.06
C ALA A 594 7.79 -0.45 -9.21
N TRP A 595 7.00 0.40 -8.57
CA TRP A 595 5.53 0.32 -8.52
C TRP A 595 4.89 1.67 -8.81
N PRO A 596 4.90 2.12 -10.07
CA PRO A 596 4.40 3.46 -10.43
C PRO A 596 2.88 3.62 -10.24
N SER A 597 2.14 2.50 -10.19
CA SER A 597 0.68 2.47 -9.97
C SER A 597 0.30 1.78 -8.66
N GLY A 598 1.24 1.59 -7.76
CA GLY A 598 1.09 0.79 -6.55
C GLY A 598 1.51 -0.67 -6.76
N PRO A 599 1.94 -1.37 -5.69
CA PRO A 599 2.36 -2.78 -5.74
C PRO A 599 1.20 -3.76 -5.93
N PHE A 600 -0.01 -3.42 -5.49
CA PHE A 600 -1.19 -4.27 -5.59
C PHE A 600 -2.11 -3.80 -6.70
N GLU A 601 -2.73 -4.75 -7.40
CA GLU A 601 -3.67 -4.45 -8.48
C GLU A 601 -4.88 -3.68 -7.99
N ASP A 602 -5.38 -2.80 -8.86
CA ASP A 602 -6.53 -1.96 -8.57
C ASP A 602 -7.83 -2.70 -8.92
N PRO A 603 -8.69 -3.01 -7.95
CA PRO A 603 -9.94 -3.72 -8.18
C PRO A 603 -10.98 -2.91 -8.98
N GLN A 604 -10.78 -1.58 -9.08
CA GLN A 604 -11.69 -0.68 -9.80
C GLN A 604 -11.13 -0.20 -11.15
N LEU A 605 -10.07 -0.83 -11.66
CA LEU A 605 -9.44 -0.47 -12.94
C LEU A 605 -9.08 1.03 -12.99
N MET A 606 -8.46 1.53 -11.93
CA MET A 606 -8.18 2.98 -11.77
C MET A 606 -7.14 3.53 -12.75
N GLY A 607 -6.33 2.68 -13.38
CA GLY A 607 -5.48 3.07 -14.50
C GLY A 607 -4.58 4.27 -14.21
N PHE A 608 -4.77 5.38 -14.94
CA PHE A 608 -3.96 6.59 -14.81
C PHE A 608 -4.07 7.26 -13.44
N ALA A 609 -5.21 7.15 -12.75
CA ALA A 609 -5.38 7.72 -11.41
C ALA A 609 -4.51 7.02 -10.37
N ALA A 610 -4.34 5.69 -10.47
CA ALA A 610 -3.40 4.96 -9.64
C ALA A 610 -1.96 5.45 -9.86
N TRP A 611 -1.56 5.66 -11.12
CA TRP A 611 -0.27 6.24 -11.44
C TRP A 611 -0.08 7.63 -10.83
N VAL A 612 -1.10 8.51 -10.89
CA VAL A 612 -1.04 9.84 -10.28
C VAL A 612 -0.86 9.75 -8.77
N ALA A 613 -1.56 8.84 -8.11
CA ALA A 613 -1.53 8.67 -6.65
C ALA A 613 -0.13 8.29 -6.14
N PHE A 614 0.67 7.53 -6.91
CA PHE A 614 1.99 7.05 -6.49
C PHE A 614 3.14 7.77 -7.20
N ALA A 615 3.03 8.09 -8.48
CA ALA A 615 4.09 8.73 -9.24
C ALA A 615 4.33 10.19 -8.83
N ILE A 616 3.28 10.98 -8.58
CA ILE A 616 3.44 12.39 -8.18
C ILE A 616 4.19 12.51 -6.84
N PRO A 617 3.81 11.82 -5.76
CA PRO A 617 4.59 11.81 -4.52
C PRO A 617 6.05 11.35 -4.75
N GLY A 618 6.28 10.38 -5.64
CA GLY A 618 7.61 9.93 -6.01
C GLY A 618 8.44 11.00 -6.71
N PHE A 619 7.86 11.77 -7.62
CA PHE A 619 8.54 12.92 -8.22
C PHE A 619 8.89 13.99 -7.18
N VAL A 620 7.96 14.33 -6.27
CA VAL A 620 8.23 15.25 -5.18
C VAL A 620 9.38 14.74 -4.30
N ALA A 621 9.39 13.44 -3.97
CA ALA A 621 10.47 12.81 -3.23
C ALA A 621 11.82 12.88 -3.98
N ALA A 622 11.83 12.73 -5.31
CA ALA A 622 13.04 12.84 -6.12
C ALA A 622 13.63 14.25 -6.06
N PHE A 623 12.80 15.30 -6.18
CA PHE A 623 13.25 16.68 -6.04
C PHE A 623 13.76 16.97 -4.63
N ALA A 624 13.03 16.51 -3.60
CA ALA A 624 13.45 16.64 -2.20
C ALA A 624 14.78 15.91 -1.94
N TYR A 625 14.96 14.71 -2.50
CA TYR A 625 16.21 13.96 -2.42
C TYR A 625 17.38 14.74 -3.04
N ALA A 626 17.21 15.29 -4.25
CA ALA A 626 18.22 16.11 -4.88
C ALA A 626 18.57 17.35 -4.01
N GLY A 627 17.57 17.96 -3.39
CA GLY A 627 17.76 19.06 -2.42
C GLY A 627 18.59 18.64 -1.19
N VAL A 628 18.33 17.46 -0.63
CA VAL A 628 19.10 16.92 0.51
C VAL A 628 20.55 16.64 0.13
N VAL A 629 20.79 16.06 -1.04
CA VAL A 629 22.16 15.84 -1.56
C VAL A 629 22.89 17.16 -1.72
N LEU A 630 22.25 18.15 -2.36
CA LEU A 630 22.83 19.49 -2.53
C LEU A 630 23.15 20.16 -1.20
N LEU A 631 22.21 20.11 -0.25
CA LEU A 631 22.41 20.66 1.10
C LEU A 631 23.60 19.99 1.79
N GLY A 632 23.73 18.67 1.70
CA GLY A 632 24.86 17.92 2.22
C GLY A 632 26.20 18.39 1.63
N LEU A 633 26.24 18.60 0.33
CA LEU A 633 27.44 19.11 -0.38
C LEU A 633 27.79 20.53 0.02
N ILE A 634 26.79 21.43 0.17
CA ILE A 634 27.00 22.83 0.63
C ILE A 634 27.53 22.84 2.06
N VAL A 635 26.89 22.11 2.98
CA VAL A 635 27.31 22.05 4.40
C VAL A 635 28.72 21.47 4.52
N ARG A 636 29.08 20.50 3.69
CA ARG A 636 30.44 19.98 3.65
C ARG A 636 31.45 21.05 3.21
N LYS A 637 31.16 21.82 2.18
CA LYS A 637 32.07 22.87 1.64
C LYS A 637 32.25 24.05 2.61
N SER A 638 31.26 24.32 3.46
CA SER A 638 31.30 25.41 4.44
C SER A 638 32.11 25.09 5.70
N ARG A 639 32.55 23.84 5.87
CA ARG A 639 33.41 23.34 6.96
C ARG A 639 34.84 23.13 6.49
#